data_9869522412c25fec349fee20cc6d6120
#
_entry.id   9869522412c25fec349fee20cc6d6120
#
_cell.length_a   1.000
_cell.length_b   1.000
_cell.length_c   1.000
_cell.angle_alpha   90.00
_cell.angle_beta   90.00
_cell.angle_gamma   90.00
#
_symmetry.space_group_name_H-M   'P 1'
#
loop_
_entity.id
_entity.type
_entity.pdbx_description
1 polymer ?
#
loop_
_entity_poly.entity_id
_entity_poly.type
_entity_poly.pdbx_seq_one_letter_code
_entity_poly.pdbx_strand_id
1 'polypeptide(L)'
;RFSYLGFAPQIVVVGKNKEINITLVESKSELDEVVVIGYGTQKRSNVTGSISKYKNEKLDEVAVSRLDQALQGKIAGVQVQNISSEAGADAQISVRGISSINAGASPLVVVDGQPIPDGLATLNMADVASVEVLKDAASAAIYGSRGASGVILITTKSGKTDKAKYSFKYSTGFKSAYEKYNMMTTSEYINLLYSERAIRLTDPAIQAEGLTNPNALNLLYQGSATKTNNLIAGYIVENTMLGGKGYDYQSEVLRNAEFKNIQFGATGGTKAMKYYISAGYQGDQGIMLKSNFQKLNFRTKFDIELSKRVKLNVNLNPSYTSKESPSENLTNFWRYPSWLPYQHNALTAAFVNQNAQWANIRPGDYAHPRHFIGLTYYPVYPDGSTLFMPDGTTFTPAAGAPSNSAQNNPMASLLSHDINAKSYGLQGGTTLNVNISPGFDFKTMNTVYVKYDTKFDWTDRNAEGDGIVNKGVYYDNSYVDLLTENTLNYKKELDESNSVELLLGYTAQQTRNTSTQTTGLDYPSNEFNTLNNALFIDKSGTFGSNNQIGLLSYLGRVNYVIDNKYFLTASYRTDGSSYFGPNKKWGSFPAASIGWAANKEPFLSNVDWLNKLNFRTSYGVSGNNRILNYGFQNLLSASNYSFGSGTGTQTGGQVGNTAINANEDITWESTFQTNYGMDLSILNNRINVTLDIYNSITDKLLLQQATMAFSGVPLSWNNIGSLRNRGFEVELNTTNLKGNFKWSTSANIAHTENRIIELGNEAYLLNYGERNEIYKSVVGGPLVQFFGYKTDGIWISQAQIAASGLTSNLPSALKQGGLKIVDINGDGVLDTNDRTIIGDPYPDFTWGITNNFSYKNFDLSFSLQGVQGGELINGDPNYGETKSANRNYNSNRWISPQNPGDGRTPYEELGFNWMLTDYVVEDASYFALREVNLGYNFPANLVKKIGLSSLRLYTSGQNLFFHSANGYRGINPEGRSTSGPYGSALIAGYQRGAFPIPKTYVFGIDINF
;
A
#
# COMPACT_ATOMS: atom_id res chain seq x y z
N ARG A 1 31.35 47.18 13.87
CA ARG A 1 30.91 45.83 13.54
C ARG A 1 30.14 45.84 12.22
N PHE A 2 30.56 45.02 11.26
CA PHE A 2 29.89 44.84 9.99
C PHE A 2 29.27 43.44 9.97
N SER A 3 28.01 43.33 9.65
CA SER A 3 27.31 42.06 9.58
C SER A 3 26.35 42.11 8.40
N TYR A 4 26.36 41.04 7.62
CA TYR A 4 25.43 40.83 6.53
C TYR A 4 24.90 39.39 6.59
N LEU A 5 23.66 39.19 6.25
CA LEU A 5 23.03 37.86 6.33
C LEU A 5 23.78 36.86 5.42
N GLY A 6 24.25 35.77 5.97
CA GLY A 6 25.06 34.76 5.26
C GLY A 6 26.58 35.00 5.34
N PHE A 7 27.05 36.05 6.03
CA PHE A 7 28.48 36.34 6.19
C PHE A 7 28.87 36.45 7.68
N ALA A 8 30.10 36.03 7.99
CA ALA A 8 30.64 36.13 9.33
C ALA A 8 30.77 37.62 9.72
N PRO A 9 30.24 38.04 10.90
CA PRO A 9 30.39 39.43 11.33
C PRO A 9 31.87 39.76 11.62
N GLN A 10 32.35 40.85 11.04
CA GLN A 10 33.69 41.35 11.26
C GLN A 10 33.67 42.59 12.14
N ILE A 11 34.56 42.65 13.14
CA ILE A 11 34.76 43.79 13.96
C ILE A 11 36.07 44.43 13.53
N VAL A 12 36.01 45.65 13.01
CA VAL A 12 37.20 46.41 12.61
C VAL A 12 37.25 47.67 13.49
N VAL A 13 38.40 47.91 14.09
CA VAL A 13 38.65 49.09 14.87
C VAL A 13 38.89 50.27 13.90
N VAL A 14 38.09 51.31 14.00
CA VAL A 14 38.22 52.51 13.17
C VAL A 14 39.46 53.32 13.68
N GLY A 15 40.56 53.21 12.91
CA GLY A 15 41.76 53.98 13.15
C GLY A 15 41.70 55.36 12.41
N LYS A 16 42.87 55.88 12.06
CA LYS A 16 43.02 57.17 11.32
C LYS A 16 42.68 57.06 9.82
N ASN A 17 42.37 55.86 9.31
CA ASN A 17 42.06 55.66 7.89
C ASN A 17 40.65 56.18 7.53
N LYS A 18 40.58 57.01 6.48
CA LYS A 18 39.31 57.57 5.98
C LYS A 18 38.46 56.57 5.20
N GLU A 19 39.04 55.48 4.71
CA GLU A 19 38.32 54.38 4.00
C GLU A 19 38.71 53.05 4.65
N ILE A 20 37.68 52.21 4.90
CA ILE A 20 37.84 50.88 5.45
C ILE A 20 37.15 49.93 4.47
N ASN A 21 37.95 49.22 3.68
CA ASN A 21 37.48 48.14 2.78
C ASN A 21 37.37 46.86 3.57
N ILE A 22 36.19 46.23 3.57
CA ILE A 22 35.92 45.02 4.30
C ILE A 22 35.44 43.97 3.28
N THR A 23 36.15 42.87 3.28
CA THR A 23 35.73 41.67 2.57
C THR A 23 35.03 40.78 3.57
N LEU A 24 33.72 40.68 3.53
CA LEU A 24 32.95 39.75 4.34
C LEU A 24 33.19 38.34 3.84
N VAL A 25 33.62 37.45 4.72
CA VAL A 25 33.77 36.03 4.45
C VAL A 25 32.40 35.36 4.63
N GLU A 26 31.96 34.57 3.66
CA GLU A 26 30.73 33.81 3.82
C GLU A 26 30.78 33.06 5.15
N SER A 27 29.74 33.28 5.95
CA SER A 27 29.59 32.53 7.19
C SER A 27 29.41 31.07 6.81
N LYS A 28 30.31 30.18 7.20
CA LYS A 28 30.14 28.74 7.15
C LYS A 28 29.13 28.22 8.19
N SER A 29 28.49 29.12 8.96
CA SER A 29 27.36 28.78 9.78
C SER A 29 26.23 28.41 8.81
N GLU A 30 25.98 27.14 8.65
CA GLU A 30 24.68 26.66 8.23
C GLU A 30 23.70 27.46 9.07
N LEU A 31 22.80 28.23 8.42
CA LEU A 31 21.58 28.69 9.05
C LEU A 31 21.02 27.47 9.73
N ASP A 32 21.01 27.44 11.08
CA ASP A 32 20.60 26.28 11.87
C ASP A 32 19.28 25.76 11.29
N GLU A 33 19.35 24.62 10.61
CA GLU A 33 18.18 24.02 9.97
C GLU A 33 17.13 23.79 11.06
N VAL A 34 15.97 24.42 10.88
CA VAL A 34 14.87 24.31 11.83
C VAL A 34 14.01 23.12 11.43
N VAL A 35 13.69 22.25 12.39
CA VAL A 35 12.84 21.09 12.23
C VAL A 35 11.53 21.32 12.98
N VAL A 36 10.41 20.95 12.38
CA VAL A 36 9.11 20.95 13.04
C VAL A 36 9.06 19.77 14.02
N ILE A 37 8.78 20.05 15.28
CA ILE A 37 8.73 19.06 16.37
C ILE A 37 7.34 19.05 17.04
N GLY A 38 6.31 18.79 16.29
CA GLY A 38 4.93 18.82 16.79
C GLY A 38 4.47 20.25 17.09
N TYR A 39 4.32 20.61 18.36
CA TYR A 39 3.89 21.96 18.77
C TYR A 39 5.06 22.96 18.84
N GLY A 40 5.68 23.26 17.71
CA GLY A 40 6.78 24.21 17.60
C GLY A 40 7.87 23.81 16.63
N THR A 41 8.92 24.63 16.60
CA THR A 41 10.10 24.39 15.76
C THR A 41 11.33 24.43 16.63
N GLN A 42 12.30 23.56 16.37
CA GLN A 42 13.56 23.52 17.10
C GLN A 42 14.74 23.50 16.12
N LYS A 43 15.88 24.05 16.53
CA LYS A 43 17.12 23.91 15.77
C LYS A 43 17.46 22.42 15.67
N ARG A 44 17.82 21.93 14.48
CA ARG A 44 18.20 20.52 14.28
C ARG A 44 19.33 20.06 15.18
N SER A 45 20.23 20.98 15.56
CA SER A 45 21.31 20.71 16.52
C SER A 45 20.81 20.33 17.92
N ASN A 46 19.64 20.81 18.30
CA ASN A 46 19.07 20.66 19.64
C ASN A 46 18.01 19.55 19.72
N VAL A 47 17.70 18.91 18.59
CA VAL A 47 16.72 17.82 18.54
C VAL A 47 17.33 16.56 19.14
N THR A 48 16.68 16.02 20.16
CA THR A 48 17.10 14.83 20.91
C THR A 48 16.36 13.57 20.50
N GLY A 49 15.26 13.70 19.73
CA GLY A 49 14.48 12.58 19.20
C GLY A 49 14.93 12.13 17.80
N SER A 50 14.44 10.95 17.37
CA SER A 50 14.68 10.42 16.02
C SER A 50 13.70 11.02 15.03
N ILE A 51 14.15 11.98 14.23
CA ILE A 51 13.34 12.67 13.21
C ILE A 51 14.08 12.65 11.89
N SER A 52 13.48 12.02 10.89
CA SER A 52 13.95 12.12 9.50
C SER A 52 13.16 13.19 8.76
N LYS A 53 13.87 13.99 7.95
CA LYS A 53 13.29 15.07 7.16
C LYS A 53 13.60 14.87 5.68
N TYR A 54 12.56 14.91 4.88
CA TYR A 54 12.65 14.94 3.44
C TYR A 54 12.18 16.30 2.91
N LYS A 55 13.08 17.02 2.20
CA LYS A 55 12.73 18.28 1.54
C LYS A 55 12.21 18.02 0.14
N ASN A 56 11.12 18.68 -0.22
CA ASN A 56 10.56 18.58 -1.57
C ASN A 56 11.36 19.45 -2.55
N GLU A 57 12.37 18.88 -3.19
CA GLU A 57 13.08 19.56 -4.28
C GLU A 57 12.48 19.22 -5.67
N LYS A 58 11.94 17.98 -5.87
CA LYS A 58 11.45 17.50 -7.17
C LYS A 58 10.31 16.46 -7.04
N LEU A 59 9.62 16.38 -5.91
CA LEU A 59 8.51 15.43 -5.75
C LEU A 59 7.38 15.63 -6.76
N ASP A 60 7.19 16.83 -7.23
CA ASP A 60 6.17 17.20 -8.22
C ASP A 60 6.56 16.87 -9.68
N GLU A 61 7.81 16.43 -9.92
CA GLU A 61 8.27 15.89 -11.20
C GLU A 61 8.05 14.37 -11.32
N VAL A 62 7.65 13.71 -10.20
CA VAL A 62 7.38 12.27 -10.14
C VAL A 62 5.96 11.99 -10.59
N ALA A 63 5.77 11.03 -11.50
CA ALA A 63 4.46 10.71 -12.09
C ALA A 63 3.65 9.74 -11.22
N VAL A 64 3.46 10.05 -9.95
CA VAL A 64 2.59 9.32 -9.04
C VAL A 64 1.41 10.18 -8.62
N SER A 65 0.29 9.55 -8.28
CA SER A 65 -0.93 10.27 -7.92
C SER A 65 -0.98 10.68 -6.45
N ARG A 66 -0.15 10.06 -5.60
CA ARG A 66 -0.21 10.22 -4.15
C ARG A 66 1.18 10.49 -3.56
N LEU A 67 1.19 11.22 -2.44
CA LEU A 67 2.43 11.57 -1.73
C LEU A 67 3.11 10.34 -1.10
N ASP A 68 2.34 9.37 -0.60
CA ASP A 68 2.86 8.13 -0.03
C ASP A 68 3.75 7.38 -1.05
N GLN A 69 3.28 7.21 -2.28
CA GLN A 69 4.03 6.57 -3.36
C GLN A 69 5.34 7.30 -3.68
N ALA A 70 5.34 8.65 -3.60
CA ALA A 70 6.54 9.46 -3.84
C ALA A 70 7.61 9.34 -2.74
N LEU A 71 7.25 8.87 -1.53
CA LEU A 71 8.18 8.69 -0.41
C LEU A 71 8.86 7.32 -0.40
N GLN A 72 8.51 6.42 -1.31
CA GLN A 72 9.04 5.06 -1.38
C GLN A 72 10.57 5.03 -1.50
N GLY A 73 11.26 4.36 -0.56
CA GLY A 73 12.72 4.25 -0.51
C GLY A 73 13.48 5.54 -0.16
N LYS A 74 12.78 6.62 0.23
CA LYS A 74 13.41 7.92 0.50
C LYS A 74 13.79 8.16 1.97
N ILE A 75 13.19 7.44 2.91
CA ILE A 75 13.33 7.67 4.36
C ILE A 75 13.61 6.34 5.07
N ALA A 76 14.69 6.28 5.85
CA ALA A 76 15.05 5.10 6.65
C ALA A 76 13.98 4.79 7.69
N GLY A 77 13.66 3.49 7.89
CA GLY A 77 12.67 3.02 8.86
C GLY A 77 11.21 3.33 8.48
N VAL A 78 10.98 3.91 7.30
CA VAL A 78 9.64 4.10 6.72
C VAL A 78 9.51 3.15 5.53
N GLN A 79 8.75 2.10 5.71
CA GLN A 79 8.43 1.17 4.64
C GLN A 79 7.16 1.65 3.93
N VAL A 80 7.27 1.92 2.64
CA VAL A 80 6.15 2.24 1.76
C VAL A 80 6.07 1.14 0.72
N GLN A 81 4.98 0.40 0.70
CA GLN A 81 4.74 -0.70 -0.23
C GLN A 81 3.55 -0.39 -1.13
N ASN A 82 3.76 -0.41 -2.44
CA ASN A 82 2.69 -0.28 -3.42
C ASN A 82 2.01 -1.64 -3.63
N ILE A 83 1.05 -1.95 -2.77
CA ILE A 83 0.32 -3.22 -2.80
C ILE A 83 -0.57 -3.39 -4.04
N SER A 84 -0.93 -2.29 -4.70
CA SER A 84 -1.67 -2.28 -5.97
C SER A 84 -1.12 -1.19 -6.88
N SER A 85 -1.04 -1.48 -8.18
CA SER A 85 -0.68 -0.49 -9.22
C SER A 85 -1.90 0.15 -9.89
N GLU A 86 -3.08 0.00 -9.32
CA GLU A 86 -4.30 0.69 -9.74
C GLU A 86 -4.12 2.21 -9.60
N ALA A 87 -4.70 2.99 -10.50
CA ALA A 87 -4.63 4.44 -10.44
C ALA A 87 -5.25 4.98 -9.13
N GLY A 88 -4.49 5.80 -8.39
CA GLY A 88 -4.93 6.34 -7.11
C GLY A 88 -5.00 5.34 -5.95
N ALA A 89 -4.44 4.13 -6.11
CA ALA A 89 -4.40 3.14 -5.03
C ALA A 89 -3.55 3.61 -3.85
N ASP A 90 -3.97 3.19 -2.64
CA ASP A 90 -3.26 3.47 -1.40
C ASP A 90 -1.96 2.65 -1.33
N ALA A 91 -0.87 3.29 -0.89
CA ALA A 91 0.30 2.56 -0.46
C ALA A 91 0.17 2.17 1.02
N GLN A 92 0.64 0.98 1.37
CA GLN A 92 0.75 0.59 2.77
C GLN A 92 2.01 1.22 3.38
N ILE A 93 1.84 1.99 4.46
CA ILE A 93 2.95 2.65 5.14
C ILE A 93 3.08 2.08 6.55
N SER A 94 4.30 1.70 6.92
CA SER A 94 4.66 1.39 8.29
C SER A 94 5.93 2.12 8.72
N VAL A 95 6.00 2.50 10.00
CA VAL A 95 7.18 3.11 10.61
C VAL A 95 7.69 2.16 11.68
N ARG A 96 8.90 1.61 11.48
CA ARG A 96 9.54 0.67 12.42
C ARG A 96 8.72 -0.60 12.69
N GLY A 97 7.98 -1.07 11.68
CA GLY A 97 7.19 -2.31 11.76
C GLY A 97 5.75 -2.10 12.23
N ILE A 98 5.05 -3.20 12.45
CA ILE A 98 3.64 -3.24 12.87
C ILE A 98 3.58 -3.09 14.38
N SER A 99 2.81 -2.13 14.90
CA SER A 99 2.69 -1.84 16.33
C SER A 99 1.41 -2.37 16.97
N SER A 100 0.44 -2.84 16.18
CA SER A 100 -0.84 -3.36 16.68
C SER A 100 -1.38 -4.46 15.79
N ILE A 101 -2.19 -5.36 16.35
CA ILE A 101 -2.84 -6.48 15.66
C ILE A 101 -4.25 -6.07 15.17
N ASN A 102 -5.08 -5.56 16.06
CA ASN A 102 -6.50 -5.27 15.80
C ASN A 102 -6.84 -3.77 15.90
N ALA A 103 -5.93 -2.95 16.42
CA ALA A 103 -6.07 -1.50 16.38
C ALA A 103 -5.35 -0.92 15.15
N GLY A 104 -5.69 0.29 14.74
CA GLY A 104 -5.09 0.92 13.56
C GLY A 104 -3.57 1.06 13.68
N ALA A 105 -2.82 0.43 12.76
CA ALA A 105 -1.35 0.40 12.75
C ALA A 105 -0.70 1.42 11.79
N SER A 106 -1.47 2.18 11.00
CA SER A 106 -0.95 3.21 10.11
C SER A 106 -0.42 4.43 10.88
N PRO A 107 0.64 5.10 10.41
CA PRO A 107 1.14 6.32 11.06
C PRO A 107 0.10 7.45 11.03
N LEU A 108 0.17 8.35 12.03
CA LEU A 108 -0.64 9.56 12.04
C LEU A 108 -0.12 10.56 11.01
N VAL A 109 -0.97 11.01 10.11
CA VAL A 109 -0.63 12.07 9.14
C VAL A 109 -1.12 13.41 9.65
N VAL A 110 -0.21 14.38 9.74
CA VAL A 110 -0.49 15.75 10.23
C VAL A 110 -0.07 16.76 9.17
N VAL A 111 -0.99 17.55 8.68
CA VAL A 111 -0.75 18.58 7.64
C VAL A 111 -0.90 19.97 8.25
N ASP A 112 0.18 20.74 8.27
CA ASP A 112 0.24 22.09 8.89
C ASP A 112 -0.30 22.13 10.34
N GLY A 113 -0.10 21.04 11.10
CA GLY A 113 -0.56 20.88 12.48
C GLY A 113 -1.91 20.16 12.64
N GLN A 114 -2.70 19.98 11.59
CA GLN A 114 -3.98 19.28 11.64
C GLN A 114 -3.81 17.78 11.30
N PRO A 115 -4.25 16.86 12.15
CA PRO A 115 -4.39 15.45 11.81
C PRO A 115 -5.41 15.23 10.70
N ILE A 116 -5.05 14.53 9.63
CA ILE A 116 -5.93 14.25 8.49
C ILE A 116 -5.82 12.76 8.13
N PRO A 117 -6.89 11.97 8.27
CA PRO A 117 -6.85 10.53 8.00
C PRO A 117 -6.32 10.19 6.60
N ASP A 118 -6.78 10.91 5.57
CA ASP A 118 -6.41 10.67 4.16
C ASP A 118 -5.46 11.76 3.61
N GLY A 119 -4.67 12.39 4.48
CA GLY A 119 -3.82 13.53 4.11
C GLY A 119 -2.83 13.25 2.98
N LEU A 120 -2.39 12.01 2.81
CA LEU A 120 -1.47 11.61 1.74
C LEU A 120 -2.15 11.50 0.37
N ALA A 121 -3.46 11.22 0.35
CA ALA A 121 -4.25 11.10 -0.87
C ALA A 121 -4.68 12.45 -1.45
N THR A 122 -5.15 13.34 -0.57
CA THR A 122 -5.80 14.60 -0.96
C THR A 122 -4.83 15.73 -1.23
N LEU A 123 -3.61 15.68 -0.64
CA LEU A 123 -2.60 16.71 -0.85
C LEU A 123 -2.03 16.74 -2.26
N ASN A 124 -1.81 17.96 -2.75
CA ASN A 124 -1.02 18.19 -3.94
C ASN A 124 0.48 18.19 -3.61
N MET A 125 1.27 17.34 -4.26
CA MET A 125 2.71 17.26 -4.04
C MET A 125 3.45 18.58 -4.33
N ALA A 126 2.94 19.37 -5.28
CA ALA A 126 3.50 20.67 -5.60
C ALA A 126 3.39 21.67 -4.44
N ASP A 127 2.43 21.50 -3.52
CA ASP A 127 2.23 22.36 -2.36
C ASP A 127 3.06 21.94 -1.15
N VAL A 128 3.66 20.75 -1.15
CA VAL A 128 4.49 20.25 -0.05
C VAL A 128 5.83 20.96 -0.04
N ALA A 129 6.25 21.45 1.11
CA ALA A 129 7.58 22.03 1.34
C ALA A 129 8.55 21.00 1.94
N SER A 130 8.08 20.26 2.95
CA SER A 130 8.86 19.19 3.60
C SER A 130 7.94 18.13 4.21
N VAL A 131 8.50 16.95 4.38
CA VAL A 131 7.89 15.84 5.12
C VAL A 131 8.87 15.46 6.23
N GLU A 132 8.45 15.53 7.48
CA GLU A 132 9.18 15.06 8.64
C GLU A 132 8.49 13.82 9.22
N VAL A 133 9.27 12.79 9.58
CA VAL A 133 8.74 11.57 10.21
C VAL A 133 9.30 11.45 11.61
N LEU A 134 8.40 11.49 12.61
CA LEU A 134 8.70 11.25 14.02
C LEU A 134 8.66 9.73 14.25
N LYS A 135 9.83 9.14 14.48
CA LYS A 135 9.97 7.68 14.51
C LYS A 135 10.10 7.11 15.92
N ASP A 136 10.44 7.95 16.92
CA ASP A 136 10.58 7.53 18.30
C ASP A 136 9.46 8.06 19.21
N ALA A 137 9.21 7.35 20.32
CA ALA A 137 8.14 7.71 21.23
C ALA A 137 8.37 9.09 21.89
N ALA A 138 9.61 9.55 22.10
CA ALA A 138 9.87 10.85 22.70
C ALA A 138 9.45 11.99 21.77
N SER A 139 9.68 11.88 20.47
CA SER A 139 9.20 12.84 19.46
C SER A 139 7.69 12.73 19.25
N ALA A 140 7.16 11.50 19.22
CA ALA A 140 5.75 11.19 18.92
C ALA A 140 4.83 11.38 20.13
N ALA A 141 5.35 11.31 21.39
CA ALA A 141 4.55 11.42 22.62
C ALA A 141 3.75 12.73 22.71
N ILE A 142 4.20 13.78 22.01
CA ILE A 142 3.47 15.05 21.94
C ILE A 142 2.12 14.89 21.21
N TYR A 143 1.96 13.83 20.37
CA TYR A 143 0.72 13.42 19.75
C TYR A 143 -0.02 12.34 20.54
N GLY A 144 0.56 11.90 21.69
CA GLY A 144 -0.05 11.05 22.72
C GLY A 144 -0.59 9.75 22.20
N SER A 145 -1.90 9.57 22.36
CA SER A 145 -2.67 8.39 22.02
C SER A 145 -2.72 8.01 20.53
N ARG A 146 -2.13 8.78 19.65
CA ARG A 146 -2.12 8.53 18.19
C ARG A 146 -0.71 8.37 17.64
N GLY A 147 0.31 8.44 18.52
CA GLY A 147 1.72 8.44 18.14
C GLY A 147 2.39 7.07 18.06
N ALA A 148 1.74 5.97 18.50
CA ALA A 148 2.36 4.65 18.64
C ALA A 148 2.94 4.09 17.33
N SER A 149 2.26 4.30 16.19
CA SER A 149 2.70 3.85 14.87
C SER A 149 3.57 4.87 14.12
N GLY A 150 4.10 5.90 14.82
CA GLY A 150 4.83 7.02 14.23
C GLY A 150 3.92 8.14 13.72
N VAL A 151 4.54 9.31 13.41
CA VAL A 151 3.82 10.49 12.93
C VAL A 151 4.50 11.05 11.71
N ILE A 152 3.75 11.29 10.65
CA ILE A 152 4.19 11.94 9.41
C ILE A 152 3.71 13.38 9.43
N LEU A 153 4.64 14.32 9.59
CA LEU A 153 4.36 15.75 9.57
C LEU A 153 4.60 16.30 8.17
N ILE A 154 3.62 16.95 7.61
CA ILE A 154 3.70 17.57 6.30
C ILE A 154 3.57 19.07 6.47
N THR A 155 4.64 19.78 6.09
CA THR A 155 4.64 21.23 6.04
C THR A 155 4.42 21.68 4.61
N THR A 156 3.45 22.56 4.41
CA THR A 156 3.15 23.09 3.08
C THR A 156 3.84 24.43 2.81
N LYS A 157 3.96 24.79 1.53
CA LYS A 157 4.54 26.04 1.07
C LYS A 157 3.77 27.24 1.64
N SER A 158 4.49 28.33 1.96
CA SER A 158 3.96 29.58 2.51
C SER A 158 4.36 30.77 1.65
N GLY A 159 3.65 31.88 1.80
CA GLY A 159 3.93 33.15 1.15
C GLY A 159 5.31 33.73 1.52
N LYS A 160 5.90 34.47 0.58
CA LYS A 160 7.19 35.17 0.77
C LYS A 160 6.98 36.67 0.77
N THR A 161 7.81 37.38 1.55
CA THR A 161 7.85 38.85 1.50
C THR A 161 8.63 39.28 0.24
N ASP A 162 7.97 39.33 -0.90
CA ASP A 162 8.56 39.65 -2.20
C ASP A 162 7.45 40.10 -3.18
N LYS A 163 7.85 40.65 -4.33
CA LYS A 163 6.91 40.87 -5.43
C LYS A 163 6.19 39.56 -5.78
N ALA A 164 5.00 39.67 -6.31
CA ALA A 164 4.23 38.53 -6.77
C ALA A 164 5.03 37.71 -7.78
N LYS A 165 5.10 36.39 -7.56
CA LYS A 165 5.71 35.42 -8.44
C LYS A 165 4.64 34.41 -8.83
N TYR A 166 4.55 34.13 -10.09
CA TYR A 166 3.62 33.15 -10.64
C TYR A 166 4.39 31.97 -11.17
N SER A 167 3.88 30.77 -10.97
CA SER A 167 4.44 29.53 -11.51
C SER A 167 3.37 28.79 -12.27
N PHE A 168 3.75 28.21 -13.38
CA PHE A 168 2.92 27.29 -14.16
C PHE A 168 3.75 26.05 -14.47
N LYS A 169 3.19 24.87 -14.16
CA LYS A 169 3.79 23.58 -14.47
C LYS A 169 2.82 22.73 -15.24
N TYR A 170 3.30 22.10 -16.27
CA TYR A 170 2.56 21.14 -17.05
C TYR A 170 3.43 19.90 -17.28
N SER A 171 2.89 18.73 -17.02
CA SER A 171 3.53 17.48 -17.41
C SER A 171 2.50 16.50 -17.96
N THR A 172 2.96 15.72 -18.93
CA THR A 172 2.18 14.65 -19.55
C THR A 172 3.07 13.45 -19.79
N GLY A 173 2.49 12.27 -19.82
CA GLY A 173 3.24 11.05 -20.00
C GLY A 173 2.34 9.86 -20.31
N PHE A 174 2.98 8.72 -20.46
CA PHE A 174 2.29 7.47 -20.71
C PHE A 174 2.87 6.36 -19.84
N LYS A 175 2.02 5.38 -19.53
CA LYS A 175 2.30 4.21 -18.72
C LYS A 175 2.03 2.95 -19.54
N SER A 176 2.84 1.92 -19.32
CA SER A 176 2.62 0.58 -19.85
C SER A 176 3.00 -0.46 -18.81
N ALA A 177 2.50 -1.68 -18.92
CA ALA A 177 2.93 -2.77 -18.03
C ALA A 177 4.43 -3.04 -18.22
N TYR A 178 5.17 -3.17 -17.11
CA TYR A 178 6.59 -3.54 -17.13
C TYR A 178 6.77 -4.95 -17.65
N GLU A 179 5.97 -5.88 -17.13
CA GLU A 179 5.99 -7.29 -17.46
C GLU A 179 4.57 -7.85 -17.60
N LYS A 180 4.42 -8.88 -18.40
CA LYS A 180 3.19 -9.64 -18.62
C LYS A 180 3.52 -11.13 -18.62
N TYR A 181 2.55 -11.97 -18.29
CA TYR A 181 2.73 -13.41 -18.49
C TYR A 181 2.77 -13.75 -19.98
N ASN A 182 3.63 -14.71 -20.34
CA ASN A 182 3.68 -15.24 -21.69
C ASN A 182 2.65 -16.37 -21.81
N MET A 183 1.45 -16.03 -22.32
CA MET A 183 0.34 -16.96 -22.46
C MET A 183 0.44 -17.79 -23.75
N MET A 184 -0.01 -19.03 -23.72
CA MET A 184 -0.17 -19.88 -24.88
C MET A 184 -1.54 -19.69 -25.50
N THR A 185 -1.62 -19.82 -26.84
CA THR A 185 -2.89 -20.04 -27.53
C THR A 185 -3.41 -21.45 -27.28
N THR A 186 -4.67 -21.72 -27.57
CA THR A 186 -5.25 -23.08 -27.47
C THR A 186 -4.49 -24.07 -28.33
N SER A 187 -4.16 -23.72 -29.57
CA SER A 187 -3.41 -24.57 -30.48
C SER A 187 -2.02 -24.89 -29.95
N GLU A 188 -1.30 -23.95 -29.39
CA GLU A 188 0.00 -24.20 -28.76
C GLU A 188 -0.13 -25.10 -27.53
N TYR A 189 -1.16 -24.88 -26.70
CA TYR A 189 -1.41 -25.70 -25.52
C TYR A 189 -1.80 -27.15 -25.89
N ILE A 190 -2.66 -27.33 -26.87
CA ILE A 190 -2.99 -28.66 -27.40
C ILE A 190 -1.74 -29.36 -27.97
N ASN A 191 -0.92 -28.67 -28.76
CA ASN A 191 0.30 -29.25 -29.30
C ASN A 191 1.26 -29.67 -28.19
N LEU A 192 1.39 -28.89 -27.12
CA LEU A 192 2.16 -29.23 -25.92
C LEU A 192 1.61 -30.53 -25.31
N LEU A 193 0.31 -30.59 -25.04
CA LEU A 193 -0.32 -31.80 -24.45
C LEU A 193 -0.18 -33.03 -25.31
N TYR A 194 -0.27 -32.89 -26.63
CA TYR A 194 -0.04 -34.01 -27.56
C TYR A 194 1.40 -34.50 -27.56
N SER A 195 2.37 -33.61 -27.49
CA SER A 195 3.78 -33.97 -27.39
C SER A 195 4.08 -34.67 -26.05
N GLU A 196 3.51 -34.21 -24.96
CA GLU A 196 3.62 -34.85 -23.63
C GLU A 196 2.94 -36.24 -23.63
N ARG A 197 1.77 -36.35 -24.26
CA ARG A 197 1.09 -37.65 -24.45
C ARG A 197 1.95 -38.65 -25.20
N ALA A 198 2.60 -38.23 -26.30
CA ALA A 198 3.49 -39.09 -27.04
C ALA A 198 4.62 -39.64 -26.17
N ILE A 199 5.22 -38.79 -25.32
CA ILE A 199 6.25 -39.21 -24.36
C ILE A 199 5.66 -40.21 -23.35
N ARG A 200 4.48 -39.98 -22.78
CA ARG A 200 3.84 -40.85 -21.80
C ARG A 200 3.47 -42.22 -22.38
N LEU A 201 3.01 -42.26 -23.61
CA LEU A 201 2.67 -43.51 -24.28
C LEU A 201 3.88 -44.42 -24.55
N THR A 202 5.08 -43.86 -24.64
CA THR A 202 6.32 -44.63 -24.84
C THR A 202 7.01 -45.02 -23.54
N ASP A 203 6.55 -44.50 -22.39
CA ASP A 203 7.14 -44.78 -21.08
C ASP A 203 6.69 -46.14 -20.55
N PRO A 204 7.62 -47.11 -20.37
CA PRO A 204 7.29 -48.46 -19.91
C PRO A 204 6.59 -48.48 -18.53
N ALA A 205 6.89 -47.57 -17.66
CA ALA A 205 6.26 -47.47 -16.33
C ALA A 205 4.78 -47.06 -16.43
N ILE A 206 4.46 -46.15 -17.32
CA ILE A 206 3.07 -45.72 -17.58
C ILE A 206 2.30 -46.82 -18.29
N GLN A 207 2.95 -47.55 -19.21
CA GLN A 207 2.35 -48.72 -19.87
C GLN A 207 2.04 -49.84 -18.89
N ALA A 208 2.90 -50.09 -17.91
CA ALA A 208 2.71 -51.12 -16.88
C ALA A 208 1.52 -50.79 -15.95
N GLU A 209 1.13 -49.54 -15.82
CA GLU A 209 -0.06 -49.10 -15.08
C GLU A 209 -1.38 -49.28 -15.86
N GLY A 210 -1.34 -49.93 -17.04
CA GLY A 210 -2.54 -50.19 -17.86
C GLY A 210 -3.03 -49.02 -18.70
N LEU A 211 -2.27 -47.93 -18.80
CA LEU A 211 -2.57 -46.80 -19.65
C LEU A 211 -2.14 -47.06 -21.12
N THR A 212 -2.57 -48.23 -21.66
CA THR A 212 -2.12 -48.75 -22.94
C THR A 212 -2.96 -48.31 -24.13
N ASN A 213 -4.09 -47.64 -23.95
CA ASN A 213 -4.95 -47.25 -25.05
C ASN A 213 -4.48 -45.98 -25.75
N PRO A 214 -3.87 -46.03 -26.96
CA PRO A 214 -3.40 -44.84 -27.67
C PRO A 214 -4.52 -43.89 -28.09
N ASN A 215 -5.77 -44.36 -28.13
CA ASN A 215 -6.95 -43.55 -28.45
C ASN A 215 -7.62 -42.96 -27.21
N ALA A 216 -7.10 -43.24 -26.02
CA ALA A 216 -7.61 -42.64 -24.80
C ALA A 216 -7.12 -41.19 -24.75
N LEU A 217 -7.90 -40.28 -25.33
CA LEU A 217 -7.80 -38.85 -25.13
C LEU A 217 -7.77 -38.45 -23.63
N ASN A 218 -8.24 -39.36 -22.78
CA ASN A 218 -8.16 -39.29 -21.31
C ASN A 218 -6.75 -39.10 -20.73
N LEU A 219 -5.70 -39.44 -21.51
CA LEU A 219 -4.29 -39.21 -21.14
C LEU A 219 -3.87 -37.74 -21.26
N LEU A 220 -4.65 -36.91 -21.94
CA LEU A 220 -4.33 -35.46 -22.03
C LEU A 220 -4.56 -34.76 -20.71
N TYR A 221 -5.55 -35.19 -19.92
CA TYR A 221 -5.92 -34.58 -18.65
C TYR A 221 -6.10 -35.63 -17.54
N GLN A 222 -5.04 -36.27 -17.09
CA GLN A 222 -5.10 -37.21 -15.94
C GLN A 222 -6.31 -38.17 -15.97
N GLY A 223 -6.69 -38.66 -17.12
CA GLY A 223 -7.85 -39.55 -17.26
C GLY A 223 -9.23 -38.87 -17.23
N SER A 224 -9.32 -37.52 -17.22
CA SER A 224 -10.61 -36.82 -17.27
C SER A 224 -11.12 -36.67 -18.70
N ALA A 225 -12.04 -37.50 -19.10
CA ALA A 225 -12.73 -37.42 -20.39
C ALA A 225 -13.44 -36.07 -20.58
N THR A 226 -14.04 -35.54 -19.54
CA THR A 226 -14.75 -34.26 -19.60
C THR A 226 -13.80 -33.10 -19.91
N LYS A 227 -12.66 -33.00 -19.21
CA LYS A 227 -11.67 -31.92 -19.45
C LYS A 227 -11.09 -32.05 -20.87
N THR A 228 -10.81 -33.25 -21.32
CA THR A 228 -10.32 -33.51 -22.68
C THR A 228 -11.34 -33.09 -23.72
N ASN A 229 -12.60 -33.44 -23.57
CA ASN A 229 -13.66 -33.06 -24.51
C ASN A 229 -13.86 -31.55 -24.54
N ASN A 230 -13.76 -30.88 -23.40
CA ASN A 230 -13.86 -29.41 -23.33
C ASN A 230 -12.71 -28.74 -24.09
N LEU A 231 -11.48 -29.25 -23.96
CA LEU A 231 -10.34 -28.72 -24.67
C LEU A 231 -10.48 -28.93 -26.19
N ILE A 232 -10.95 -30.10 -26.62
CA ILE A 232 -11.21 -30.41 -28.04
C ILE A 232 -12.32 -29.51 -28.58
N ALA A 233 -13.41 -29.31 -27.84
CA ALA A 233 -14.47 -28.37 -28.20
C ALA A 233 -13.90 -26.94 -28.36
N GLY A 234 -13.04 -26.55 -27.43
CA GLY A 234 -12.32 -25.24 -27.49
C GLY A 234 -11.43 -25.12 -28.74
N TYR A 235 -10.66 -26.16 -29.06
CA TYR A 235 -9.81 -26.16 -30.24
C TYR A 235 -10.65 -26.07 -31.56
N ILE A 236 -11.80 -26.74 -31.61
CA ILE A 236 -12.72 -26.62 -32.74
C ILE A 236 -13.25 -25.20 -32.86
N VAL A 237 -13.74 -24.59 -31.75
CA VAL A 237 -14.23 -23.20 -31.75
C VAL A 237 -13.14 -22.24 -32.22
N GLU A 238 -11.94 -22.35 -31.68
CA GLU A 238 -10.82 -21.44 -32.06
C GLU A 238 -10.52 -21.52 -33.55
N ASN A 239 -10.37 -22.72 -34.09
CA ASN A 239 -9.95 -22.89 -35.47
C ASN A 239 -11.06 -22.63 -36.47
N THR A 240 -12.29 -23.13 -36.22
CA THR A 240 -13.38 -23.04 -37.20
C THR A 240 -14.23 -21.78 -37.08
N MET A 241 -14.28 -21.13 -35.90
CA MET A 241 -15.18 -19.99 -35.67
C MET A 241 -14.42 -18.69 -35.34
N LEU A 242 -13.16 -18.80 -34.86
CA LEU A 242 -12.34 -17.63 -34.51
C LEU A 242 -11.13 -17.43 -35.45
N GLY A 243 -11.08 -18.17 -36.58
CA GLY A 243 -10.04 -18.04 -37.59
C GLY A 243 -8.65 -18.47 -37.12
N GLY A 244 -8.58 -19.44 -36.19
CA GLY A 244 -7.33 -20.02 -35.66
C GLY A 244 -6.57 -19.08 -34.69
N LYS A 245 -7.22 -18.07 -34.20
CA LYS A 245 -6.64 -17.15 -33.20
C LYS A 245 -7.53 -17.07 -31.97
N GLY A 246 -7.02 -17.55 -30.86
CA GLY A 246 -7.63 -17.33 -29.56
C GLY A 246 -7.44 -15.89 -29.06
N TYR A 247 -8.15 -15.53 -28.03
CA TYR A 247 -8.06 -14.22 -27.38
C TYR A 247 -6.93 -14.18 -26.34
N ASP A 248 -6.06 -13.18 -26.42
CA ASP A 248 -5.14 -12.83 -25.32
C ASP A 248 -5.84 -11.85 -24.37
N TYR A 249 -6.59 -12.37 -23.44
CA TYR A 249 -7.35 -11.58 -22.48
C TYR A 249 -6.49 -10.63 -21.63
N GLN A 250 -5.25 -10.98 -21.39
CA GLN A 250 -4.31 -10.10 -20.71
C GLN A 250 -4.02 -8.84 -21.56
N SER A 251 -3.84 -9.01 -22.86
CA SER A 251 -3.62 -7.87 -23.77
C SER A 251 -4.90 -7.08 -24.04
N GLU A 252 -6.08 -7.72 -24.00
CA GLU A 252 -7.36 -7.03 -24.14
C GLU A 252 -7.68 -6.11 -22.98
N VAL A 253 -7.30 -6.51 -21.73
CA VAL A 253 -7.60 -5.74 -20.53
C VAL A 253 -6.52 -4.70 -20.17
N LEU A 254 -5.28 -4.90 -20.64
CA LEU A 254 -4.16 -3.99 -20.38
C LEU A 254 -3.99 -2.98 -21.52
N ARG A 255 -3.82 -1.72 -21.17
CA ARG A 255 -3.66 -0.60 -22.12
C ARG A 255 -2.41 0.21 -21.86
N ASN A 256 -2.01 1.00 -22.86
CA ASN A 256 -1.15 2.16 -22.63
C ASN A 256 -2.01 3.29 -22.05
N ALA A 257 -1.63 3.78 -20.88
CA ALA A 257 -2.41 4.70 -20.07
C ALA A 257 -1.78 6.09 -20.04
N GLU A 258 -2.60 7.13 -19.97
CA GLU A 258 -2.15 8.51 -19.96
C GLU A 258 -2.00 9.06 -18.54
N PHE A 259 -1.00 9.93 -18.36
CA PHE A 259 -0.80 10.74 -17.15
C PHE A 259 -0.74 12.21 -17.53
N LYS A 260 -1.46 13.06 -16.80
CA LYS A 260 -1.47 14.51 -16.95
C LYS A 260 -1.40 15.20 -15.61
N ASN A 261 -0.60 16.28 -15.49
CA ASN A 261 -0.54 17.11 -14.30
C ASN A 261 -0.40 18.58 -14.70
N ILE A 262 -1.28 19.44 -14.19
CA ILE A 262 -1.30 20.87 -14.42
C ILE A 262 -1.30 21.57 -13.08
N GLN A 263 -0.37 22.49 -12.88
CA GLN A 263 -0.21 23.21 -11.63
C GLN A 263 -0.04 24.70 -11.91
N PHE A 264 -0.77 25.50 -11.15
CA PHE A 264 -0.61 26.94 -11.08
C PHE A 264 -0.30 27.37 -9.67
N GLY A 265 0.61 28.31 -9.48
CA GLY A 265 0.96 28.86 -8.17
C GLY A 265 1.17 30.36 -8.23
N ALA A 266 0.78 31.06 -7.18
CA ALA A 266 1.05 32.46 -6.96
C ALA A 266 1.54 32.68 -5.54
N THR A 267 2.66 33.34 -5.35
CA THR A 267 3.22 33.68 -4.05
C THR A 267 3.74 35.10 -4.03
N GLY A 268 3.54 35.80 -2.93
CA GLY A 268 4.00 37.17 -2.79
C GLY A 268 3.58 37.77 -1.44
N GLY A 269 3.80 39.04 -1.28
CA GLY A 269 3.29 39.79 -0.15
C GLY A 269 4.21 40.84 0.38
N THR A 270 3.73 41.55 1.38
CA THR A 270 4.44 42.56 2.15
C THR A 270 4.82 42.04 3.54
N LYS A 271 5.42 42.85 4.38
CA LYS A 271 5.64 42.50 5.79
C LYS A 271 4.33 42.31 6.54
N ALA A 272 3.25 43.01 6.15
CA ALA A 272 1.96 42.95 6.85
C ALA A 272 1.15 41.72 6.43
N MET A 273 1.26 41.27 5.16
CA MET A 273 0.53 40.11 4.67
C MET A 273 1.32 39.38 3.58
N LYS A 274 1.47 38.07 3.73
CA LYS A 274 2.05 37.19 2.75
C LYS A 274 0.98 36.20 2.31
N TYR A 275 1.03 35.80 1.05
CA TYR A 275 0.07 34.83 0.51
C TYR A 275 0.75 33.77 -0.35
N TYR A 276 0.16 32.59 -0.32
CA TYR A 276 0.41 31.49 -1.23
C TYR A 276 -0.95 30.97 -1.73
N ILE A 277 -1.09 30.90 -3.05
CA ILE A 277 -2.31 30.40 -3.72
C ILE A 277 -1.85 29.40 -4.76
N SER A 278 -2.50 28.24 -4.82
CA SER A 278 -2.24 27.23 -5.84
C SER A 278 -3.53 26.61 -6.33
N ALA A 279 -3.51 26.13 -7.56
CA ALA A 279 -4.55 25.32 -8.16
C ALA A 279 -3.88 24.19 -8.95
N GLY A 280 -4.38 22.96 -8.80
CA GLY A 280 -3.81 21.80 -9.45
C GLY A 280 -4.88 20.86 -9.99
N TYR A 281 -4.60 20.29 -11.17
CA TYR A 281 -5.34 19.19 -11.76
C TYR A 281 -4.37 18.05 -12.05
N GLN A 282 -4.75 16.84 -11.67
CA GLN A 282 -4.04 15.61 -11.99
C GLN A 282 -5.02 14.58 -12.54
N GLY A 283 -4.72 14.04 -13.71
CA GLY A 283 -5.40 12.91 -14.32
C GLY A 283 -4.43 11.74 -14.43
N ASP A 284 -4.80 10.60 -13.92
CA ASP A 284 -4.02 9.38 -13.89
C ASP A 284 -4.87 8.21 -14.37
N GLN A 285 -4.56 7.71 -15.58
CA GLN A 285 -5.16 6.48 -16.07
C GLN A 285 -4.31 5.29 -15.62
N GLY A 286 -4.96 4.23 -15.17
CA GLY A 286 -4.33 2.96 -14.89
C GLY A 286 -4.11 2.14 -16.14
N ILE A 287 -3.12 1.26 -16.10
CA ILE A 287 -2.78 0.35 -17.20
C ILE A 287 -3.83 -0.74 -17.46
N MET A 288 -4.74 -0.97 -16.52
CA MET A 288 -5.91 -1.83 -16.69
C MET A 288 -7.13 -0.97 -17.06
N LEU A 289 -8.01 -1.48 -17.91
CA LEU A 289 -9.28 -0.86 -18.25
C LEU A 289 -10.11 -0.60 -16.98
N LYS A 290 -10.98 0.43 -16.98
CA LYS A 290 -11.78 0.85 -15.82
C LYS A 290 -10.96 1.31 -14.59
N SER A 291 -9.64 1.51 -14.71
CA SER A 291 -8.82 2.10 -13.66
C SER A 291 -8.48 3.54 -14.03
N ASN A 292 -9.11 4.52 -13.37
CA ASN A 292 -8.88 5.94 -13.60
C ASN A 292 -8.93 6.71 -12.28
N PHE A 293 -8.09 7.74 -12.16
CA PHE A 293 -8.07 8.63 -11.01
C PHE A 293 -7.91 10.08 -11.44
N GLN A 294 -8.70 10.97 -10.89
CA GLN A 294 -8.61 12.41 -11.12
C GLN A 294 -8.62 13.13 -9.78
N LYS A 295 -7.83 14.19 -9.71
CA LYS A 295 -7.71 15.04 -8.52
C LYS A 295 -7.66 16.50 -8.89
N LEU A 296 -8.51 17.31 -8.25
CA LEU A 296 -8.51 18.76 -8.28
C LEU A 296 -8.20 19.29 -6.90
N ASN A 297 -7.26 20.20 -6.79
CA ASN A 297 -6.89 20.86 -5.55
C ASN A 297 -6.85 22.37 -5.76
N PHE A 298 -7.33 23.08 -4.76
CA PHE A 298 -7.12 24.51 -4.63
C PHE A 298 -6.63 24.80 -3.23
N ARG A 299 -5.64 25.67 -3.09
CA ARG A 299 -5.07 26.01 -1.79
C ARG A 299 -4.85 27.50 -1.67
N THR A 300 -5.21 28.05 -0.49
CA THR A 300 -4.84 29.40 -0.10
C THR A 300 -4.23 29.39 1.29
N LYS A 301 -3.16 30.16 1.47
CA LYS A 301 -2.53 30.38 2.77
C LYS A 301 -2.14 31.84 2.89
N PHE A 302 -2.64 32.46 3.96
CA PHE A 302 -2.35 33.86 4.30
C PHE A 302 -1.65 33.90 5.64
N ASP A 303 -0.53 34.63 5.70
CA ASP A 303 0.20 34.97 6.92
C ASP A 303 0.06 36.46 7.12
N ILE A 304 -0.70 36.91 8.12
CA ILE A 304 -1.11 38.28 8.35
C ILE A 304 -0.49 38.75 9.67
N GLU A 305 0.27 39.83 9.66
CA GLU A 305 0.79 40.50 10.83
C GLU A 305 -0.18 41.63 11.24
N LEU A 306 -1.14 41.30 12.12
CA LEU A 306 -2.14 42.27 12.62
C LEU A 306 -1.50 43.37 13.48
N SER A 307 -0.45 43.00 14.19
CA SER A 307 0.41 43.91 14.94
C SER A 307 1.78 43.28 15.17
N LYS A 308 2.73 44.06 15.75
CA LYS A 308 4.04 43.51 16.14
C LYS A 308 3.96 42.30 17.10
N ARG A 309 2.82 42.13 17.80
CA ARG A 309 2.59 41.09 18.79
C ARG A 309 1.58 40.05 18.35
N VAL A 310 0.79 40.30 17.32
CA VAL A 310 -0.32 39.41 16.91
C VAL A 310 -0.18 39.03 15.46
N LYS A 311 -0.08 37.73 15.19
CA LYS A 311 -0.03 37.16 13.84
C LYS A 311 -1.18 36.20 13.66
N LEU A 312 -1.84 36.30 12.53
CA LEU A 312 -2.92 35.42 12.10
C LEU A 312 -2.51 34.63 10.86
N ASN A 313 -2.58 33.32 10.93
CA ASN A 313 -2.43 32.46 9.76
C ASN A 313 -3.81 31.88 9.41
N VAL A 314 -4.16 31.91 8.14
CA VAL A 314 -5.40 31.33 7.61
C VAL A 314 -5.03 30.39 6.47
N ASN A 315 -5.51 29.17 6.51
CA ASN A 315 -5.34 28.22 5.41
C ASN A 315 -6.70 27.64 4.99
N LEU A 316 -6.85 27.40 3.70
CA LEU A 316 -8.02 26.76 3.14
C LEU A 316 -7.60 25.90 1.95
N ASN A 317 -8.02 24.64 1.96
CA ASN A 317 -7.62 23.64 0.96
C ASN A 317 -8.82 22.76 0.58
N PRO A 318 -9.71 23.24 -0.32
CA PRO A 318 -10.71 22.38 -0.93
C PRO A 318 -10.05 21.40 -1.92
N SER A 319 -10.55 20.17 -1.95
CA SER A 319 -10.09 19.12 -2.85
C SER A 319 -11.27 18.31 -3.39
N TYR A 320 -11.10 17.81 -4.59
CA TYR A 320 -12.01 16.87 -5.22
C TYR A 320 -11.21 15.72 -5.80
N THR A 321 -11.64 14.49 -5.56
CA THR A 321 -11.10 13.31 -6.23
C THR A 321 -12.22 12.48 -6.84
N SER A 322 -11.92 11.87 -7.98
CA SER A 322 -12.79 10.88 -8.62
C SER A 322 -11.96 9.67 -8.97
N LYS A 323 -12.44 8.49 -8.60
CA LYS A 323 -11.79 7.20 -8.86
C LYS A 323 -12.79 6.25 -9.51
N GLU A 324 -12.39 5.66 -10.62
CA GLU A 324 -13.05 4.51 -11.24
C GLU A 324 -12.14 3.30 -11.01
N SER A 325 -12.71 2.23 -10.44
CA SER A 325 -11.98 1.00 -10.11
C SER A 325 -12.47 -0.17 -10.94
N PRO A 326 -11.57 -1.06 -11.39
CA PRO A 326 -11.98 -2.28 -12.08
C PRO A 326 -12.69 -3.22 -11.10
N SER A 327 -13.71 -3.91 -11.57
CA SER A 327 -14.45 -4.92 -10.80
C SER A 327 -13.77 -6.28 -10.77
N GLU A 328 -12.77 -6.50 -11.65
CA GLU A 328 -12.11 -7.76 -11.87
C GLU A 328 -10.61 -7.68 -11.57
N ASN A 329 -10.00 -8.80 -11.17
CA ASN A 329 -8.57 -8.96 -11.05
C ASN A 329 -7.98 -9.74 -12.25
N LEU A 330 -6.67 -9.65 -12.46
CA LEU A 330 -6.02 -10.26 -13.62
C LEU A 330 -6.07 -11.78 -13.62
N THR A 331 -6.16 -12.44 -12.45
CA THR A 331 -6.28 -13.92 -12.40
C THR A 331 -7.48 -14.42 -13.20
N ASN A 332 -8.60 -13.69 -13.20
CA ASN A 332 -9.79 -14.10 -13.94
C ASN A 332 -9.56 -14.06 -15.45
N PHE A 333 -8.76 -13.10 -15.94
CA PHE A 333 -8.38 -13.00 -17.35
C PHE A 333 -7.37 -14.08 -17.76
N TRP A 334 -6.39 -14.42 -16.90
CA TRP A 334 -5.42 -15.48 -17.16
C TRP A 334 -6.05 -16.88 -17.18
N ARG A 335 -7.12 -17.07 -16.40
CA ARG A 335 -7.83 -18.34 -16.27
C ARG A 335 -8.94 -18.53 -17.30
N TYR A 336 -9.39 -17.44 -17.91
CA TYR A 336 -10.47 -17.54 -18.89
C TYR A 336 -9.94 -18.16 -20.18
N PRO A 337 -10.65 -19.15 -20.77
CA PRO A 337 -10.15 -19.86 -21.94
C PRO A 337 -9.99 -18.95 -23.16
N SER A 338 -8.83 -19.02 -23.80
CA SER A 338 -8.51 -18.22 -24.99
C SER A 338 -9.43 -18.53 -26.18
N TRP A 339 -10.02 -19.71 -26.24
CA TRP A 339 -10.95 -20.14 -27.26
C TRP A 339 -12.39 -19.67 -27.09
N LEU A 340 -12.73 -19.03 -26.01
CA LEU A 340 -14.01 -18.40 -25.83
C LEU A 340 -13.86 -16.90 -26.19
N PRO A 341 -14.65 -16.35 -27.10
CA PRO A 341 -14.62 -14.90 -27.37
C PRO A 341 -15.25 -14.13 -26.21
N TYR A 342 -14.92 -12.86 -26.01
CA TYR A 342 -15.65 -12.03 -25.05
C TYR A 342 -16.97 -11.47 -25.65
N GLN A 343 -17.05 -11.40 -26.98
CA GLN A 343 -18.28 -11.08 -27.72
C GLN A 343 -18.47 -12.09 -28.84
N HIS A 344 -19.71 -12.43 -29.12
CA HIS A 344 -20.06 -13.29 -30.25
C HIS A 344 -19.74 -12.61 -31.58
N ASN A 345 -19.11 -13.34 -32.48
CA ASN A 345 -19.07 -13.01 -33.91
C ASN A 345 -20.24 -13.70 -34.64
N ALA A 346 -20.37 -13.52 -35.96
CA ALA A 346 -21.45 -14.11 -36.74
C ALA A 346 -21.48 -15.66 -36.66
N LEU A 347 -20.29 -16.31 -36.64
CA LEU A 347 -20.21 -17.77 -36.58
C LEU A 347 -20.57 -18.33 -35.20
N THR A 348 -20.03 -17.73 -34.13
CA THR A 348 -20.31 -18.16 -32.77
C THR A 348 -21.75 -17.85 -32.36
N ALA A 349 -22.35 -16.75 -32.82
CA ALA A 349 -23.76 -16.46 -32.58
C ALA A 349 -24.67 -17.49 -33.30
N ALA A 350 -24.42 -17.74 -34.58
CA ALA A 350 -25.16 -18.77 -35.32
C ALA A 350 -25.04 -20.15 -34.72
N PHE A 351 -23.86 -20.47 -34.17
CA PHE A 351 -23.60 -21.75 -33.50
C PHE A 351 -24.40 -21.91 -32.21
N VAL A 352 -24.34 -20.92 -31.31
CA VAL A 352 -25.04 -21.00 -30.02
C VAL A 352 -26.56 -20.89 -30.17
N ASN A 353 -27.05 -20.22 -31.21
CA ASN A 353 -28.48 -20.11 -31.54
C ASN A 353 -29.13 -21.46 -31.90
N GLN A 354 -28.35 -22.53 -32.13
CA GLN A 354 -28.89 -23.89 -32.26
C GLN A 354 -29.52 -24.42 -30.96
N ASN A 355 -29.16 -23.86 -29.85
CA ASN A 355 -29.81 -24.10 -28.56
C ASN A 355 -30.98 -23.12 -28.37
N ALA A 356 -32.21 -23.66 -28.22
CA ALA A 356 -33.43 -22.86 -28.10
C ALA A 356 -33.37 -21.82 -26.96
N GLN A 357 -32.61 -22.11 -25.90
CA GLN A 357 -32.41 -21.16 -24.79
C GLN A 357 -31.66 -19.91 -25.25
N TRP A 358 -30.79 -20.02 -26.26
CA TRP A 358 -29.92 -18.93 -26.75
C TRP A 358 -30.25 -18.46 -28.17
N ALA A 359 -31.48 -18.74 -28.66
CA ALA A 359 -31.87 -18.50 -30.04
C ALA A 359 -31.84 -17.03 -30.51
N ASN A 360 -31.70 -16.07 -29.58
CA ASN A 360 -31.70 -14.63 -29.86
C ASN A 360 -30.32 -13.96 -29.70
N ILE A 361 -29.24 -14.71 -29.51
CA ILE A 361 -27.88 -14.19 -29.40
C ILE A 361 -27.45 -13.56 -30.74
N ARG A 362 -26.90 -12.38 -30.71
CA ARG A 362 -26.47 -11.61 -31.89
C ARG A 362 -24.95 -11.40 -31.88
N PRO A 363 -24.33 -11.19 -33.04
CA PRO A 363 -22.96 -10.69 -33.09
C PRO A 363 -22.83 -9.38 -32.31
N GLY A 364 -21.81 -9.28 -31.44
CA GLY A 364 -21.61 -8.16 -30.52
C GLY A 364 -22.13 -8.38 -29.10
N ASP A 365 -23.05 -9.33 -28.87
CA ASP A 365 -23.47 -9.71 -27.52
C ASP A 365 -22.31 -10.38 -26.77
N TYR A 366 -22.24 -10.19 -25.42
CA TYR A 366 -21.21 -10.85 -24.61
C TYR A 366 -21.35 -12.37 -24.67
N ALA A 367 -20.26 -13.04 -24.90
CA ALA A 367 -20.23 -14.51 -24.99
C ALA A 367 -19.87 -15.10 -23.61
N HIS A 368 -20.83 -15.78 -23.02
CA HIS A 368 -20.64 -16.47 -21.75
C HIS A 368 -20.41 -17.97 -21.95
N PRO A 369 -19.63 -18.66 -21.09
CA PRO A 369 -19.38 -20.10 -21.21
C PRO A 369 -20.64 -20.95 -21.31
N ARG A 370 -21.70 -20.55 -20.63
CA ARG A 370 -23.00 -21.25 -20.64
C ARG A 370 -23.68 -21.28 -22.00
N HIS A 371 -23.43 -20.30 -22.89
CA HIS A 371 -23.99 -20.28 -24.24
C HIS A 371 -23.51 -21.48 -25.05
N PHE A 372 -22.36 -22.00 -24.71
CA PHE A 372 -21.70 -23.10 -25.41
C PHE A 372 -21.97 -24.51 -24.80
N ILE A 373 -22.80 -24.60 -23.76
CA ILE A 373 -23.10 -25.88 -23.10
C ILE A 373 -24.17 -26.64 -23.86
N GLY A 374 -24.04 -27.97 -23.94
CA GLY A 374 -25.05 -28.85 -24.54
C GLY A 374 -25.05 -28.89 -26.05
N LEU A 375 -24.02 -28.32 -26.69
CA LEU A 375 -23.88 -28.35 -28.16
C LEU A 375 -22.90 -29.44 -28.59
N THR A 376 -23.02 -29.86 -29.85
CA THR A 376 -22.08 -30.79 -30.50
C THR A 376 -21.14 -30.04 -31.40
N TYR A 377 -19.85 -30.23 -31.21
CA TYR A 377 -18.78 -29.53 -31.92
C TYR A 377 -18.30 -30.42 -33.06
N TYR A 378 -18.51 -29.98 -34.29
CA TYR A 378 -18.05 -30.65 -35.49
C TYR A 378 -16.76 -30.00 -36.00
N PRO A 379 -15.72 -30.80 -36.32
CA PRO A 379 -14.44 -30.28 -36.79
C PRO A 379 -14.51 -29.94 -38.31
N VAL A 380 -15.35 -29.01 -38.68
CA VAL A 380 -15.57 -28.59 -40.05
C VAL A 380 -15.49 -27.06 -40.13
N TYR A 381 -14.66 -26.59 -41.06
CA TYR A 381 -14.58 -25.16 -41.40
C TYR A 381 -15.84 -24.67 -42.12
N PRO A 382 -16.07 -23.33 -42.15
CA PRO A 382 -17.22 -22.78 -42.90
C PRO A 382 -17.24 -23.10 -44.41
N ASP A 383 -16.07 -23.39 -45.00
CA ASP A 383 -15.94 -23.81 -46.40
C ASP A 383 -16.18 -25.32 -46.63
N GLY A 384 -16.52 -26.04 -45.57
CA GLY A 384 -16.77 -27.49 -45.62
C GLY A 384 -15.52 -28.37 -45.50
N SER A 385 -14.32 -27.78 -45.40
CA SER A 385 -13.10 -28.58 -45.19
C SER A 385 -13.01 -29.11 -43.75
N THR A 386 -12.32 -30.26 -43.58
CA THR A 386 -12.22 -30.93 -42.28
C THR A 386 -11.02 -30.36 -41.49
N LEU A 387 -11.24 -30.08 -40.20
CA LEU A 387 -10.19 -29.77 -39.23
C LEU A 387 -9.59 -31.09 -38.71
N PHE A 388 -8.27 -31.20 -38.74
CA PHE A 388 -7.53 -32.33 -38.16
C PHE A 388 -6.88 -31.95 -36.84
N MET A 389 -6.66 -32.96 -35.99
CA MET A 389 -5.85 -32.84 -34.78
C MET A 389 -4.37 -32.56 -35.16
N PRO A 390 -3.55 -32.05 -34.25
CA PRO A 390 -2.12 -31.78 -34.50
C PRO A 390 -1.34 -33.04 -34.95
N ASP A 391 -1.78 -34.25 -34.58
CA ASP A 391 -1.19 -35.50 -34.99
C ASP A 391 -1.71 -36.04 -36.34
N GLY A 392 -2.55 -35.26 -37.02
CA GLY A 392 -3.14 -35.60 -38.31
C GLY A 392 -4.34 -36.58 -38.23
N THR A 393 -4.80 -36.95 -37.05
CA THR A 393 -5.99 -37.78 -36.87
C THR A 393 -7.27 -36.94 -37.05
N THR A 394 -8.36 -37.63 -37.45
CA THR A 394 -9.69 -37.04 -37.55
C THR A 394 -10.36 -37.01 -36.19
N PHE A 395 -11.07 -35.92 -35.91
CA PHE A 395 -11.92 -35.83 -34.73
C PHE A 395 -13.15 -36.70 -34.84
N THR A 396 -13.55 -37.33 -33.73
CA THR A 396 -14.96 -37.62 -33.50
C THR A 396 -15.64 -36.31 -33.00
N PRO A 397 -16.92 -36.05 -33.40
CA PRO A 397 -17.64 -34.93 -32.88
C PRO A 397 -17.58 -34.89 -31.34
N ALA A 398 -17.14 -33.78 -30.77
CA ALA A 398 -17.05 -33.66 -29.33
C ALA A 398 -18.41 -33.19 -28.77
N ALA A 399 -19.00 -33.98 -27.89
CA ALA A 399 -20.13 -33.54 -27.06
C ALA A 399 -19.53 -33.01 -25.73
N GLY A 400 -19.61 -31.70 -25.49
CA GLY A 400 -19.02 -31.14 -24.27
C GLY A 400 -19.34 -29.66 -24.14
N ALA A 401 -18.79 -29.05 -23.16
CA ALA A 401 -18.79 -27.60 -23.04
C ALA A 401 -17.34 -27.10 -23.12
N PRO A 402 -17.01 -26.07 -23.86
CA PRO A 402 -15.65 -25.50 -23.91
C PRO A 402 -15.13 -25.08 -22.55
N SER A 403 -16.01 -24.95 -21.57
CA SER A 403 -15.70 -24.71 -20.18
C SER A 403 -16.81 -25.24 -19.28
N ASN A 404 -16.46 -26.01 -18.26
CA ASN A 404 -17.38 -26.42 -17.19
C ASN A 404 -17.41 -25.39 -16.04
N SER A 405 -16.69 -24.31 -16.16
CA SER A 405 -16.61 -23.31 -15.11
C SER A 405 -17.88 -22.48 -15.12
N ALA A 406 -18.46 -22.29 -13.96
CA ALA A 406 -19.40 -21.19 -13.67
C ALA A 406 -18.72 -19.83 -13.74
N GLN A 407 -17.52 -19.74 -14.30
CA GLN A 407 -16.81 -18.47 -14.48
C GLN A 407 -17.59 -17.60 -15.45
N ASN A 408 -17.85 -16.38 -15.00
CA ASN A 408 -18.36 -15.34 -15.87
C ASN A 408 -17.30 -14.98 -16.91
N ASN A 409 -17.73 -14.39 -18.00
CA ASN A 409 -16.83 -13.75 -18.93
C ASN A 409 -16.18 -12.51 -18.24
N PRO A 410 -14.86 -12.50 -17.98
CA PRO A 410 -14.24 -11.44 -17.19
C PRO A 410 -14.26 -10.08 -17.91
N MET A 411 -14.31 -10.05 -19.25
CA MET A 411 -14.47 -8.81 -20.01
C MET A 411 -15.92 -8.28 -19.91
N ALA A 412 -16.91 -9.17 -19.93
CA ALA A 412 -18.30 -8.78 -19.72
C ALA A 412 -18.48 -8.23 -18.31
N SER A 413 -17.97 -8.95 -17.31
CA SER A 413 -17.98 -8.53 -15.91
C SER A 413 -17.31 -7.17 -15.72
N LEU A 414 -16.12 -6.97 -16.30
CA LEU A 414 -15.40 -5.70 -16.19
C LEU A 414 -16.11 -4.53 -16.88
N LEU A 415 -16.61 -4.75 -18.09
CA LEU A 415 -17.18 -3.66 -18.91
C LEU A 415 -18.61 -3.29 -18.52
N SER A 416 -19.33 -4.23 -17.90
CA SER A 416 -20.73 -4.07 -17.46
C SER A 416 -20.84 -3.85 -15.94
N HIS A 417 -19.73 -3.56 -15.26
CA HIS A 417 -19.72 -3.26 -13.83
C HIS A 417 -18.94 -1.95 -13.60
N ASP A 418 -19.64 -0.93 -13.14
CA ASP A 418 -19.10 0.41 -12.90
C ASP A 418 -18.94 0.67 -11.41
N ILE A 419 -17.70 0.86 -10.97
CA ILE A 419 -17.35 1.22 -9.59
C ILE A 419 -16.75 2.62 -9.59
N ASN A 420 -17.56 3.61 -9.21
CA ASN A 420 -17.20 5.02 -9.21
C ASN A 420 -17.25 5.59 -7.79
N ALA A 421 -16.13 6.15 -7.33
CA ALA A 421 -16.04 6.84 -6.05
C ALA A 421 -15.65 8.30 -6.27
N LYS A 422 -16.34 9.22 -5.56
CA LYS A 422 -16.01 10.65 -5.56
C LYS A 422 -15.85 11.11 -4.13
N SER A 423 -14.87 11.98 -3.90
CA SER A 423 -14.60 12.55 -2.59
C SER A 423 -14.46 14.07 -2.70
N TYR A 424 -15.20 14.78 -1.88
CA TYR A 424 -15.15 16.24 -1.71
C TYR A 424 -14.55 16.53 -0.34
N GLY A 425 -13.39 17.14 -0.30
CA GLY A 425 -12.66 17.46 0.92
C GLY A 425 -12.56 18.96 1.13
N LEU A 426 -12.68 19.41 2.35
CA LEU A 426 -12.36 20.78 2.76
C LEU A 426 -11.53 20.74 4.04
N GLN A 427 -10.28 21.13 3.94
CA GLN A 427 -9.43 21.42 5.09
C GLN A 427 -9.36 22.93 5.27
N GLY A 428 -9.73 23.41 6.44
CA GLY A 428 -9.63 24.82 6.81
C GLY A 428 -9.03 25.00 8.19
N GLY A 429 -8.29 26.09 8.39
CA GLY A 429 -7.70 26.37 9.69
C GLY A 429 -7.32 27.82 9.90
N THR A 430 -7.44 28.28 11.13
CA THR A 430 -6.95 29.57 11.60
C THR A 430 -5.98 29.36 12.75
N THR A 431 -4.86 30.05 12.72
CA THR A 431 -3.89 30.06 13.82
C THR A 431 -3.61 31.47 14.22
N LEU A 432 -3.92 31.83 15.48
CA LEU A 432 -3.59 33.09 16.07
C LEU A 432 -2.39 32.92 17.01
N ASN A 433 -1.33 33.64 16.74
CA ASN A 433 -0.15 33.70 17.61
C ASN A 433 -0.09 35.07 18.27
N VAL A 434 -0.01 35.12 19.59
CA VAL A 434 0.03 36.34 20.40
C VAL A 434 1.27 36.31 21.27
N ASN A 435 2.21 37.23 21.02
CA ASN A 435 3.32 37.49 21.94
C ASN A 435 2.81 38.35 23.10
N ILE A 436 2.53 37.70 24.24
CA ILE A 436 1.95 38.33 25.43
C ILE A 436 2.99 39.30 26.08
N SER A 437 4.22 38.77 26.25
CA SER A 437 5.35 39.52 26.80
C SER A 437 6.64 38.85 26.29
N PRO A 438 7.81 39.50 26.46
CA PRO A 438 9.08 38.87 26.05
C PRO A 438 9.22 37.46 26.62
N GLY A 439 9.39 36.48 25.73
CA GLY A 439 9.48 35.06 26.05
C GLY A 439 8.16 34.34 26.24
N PHE A 440 7.00 34.99 26.34
CA PHE A 440 5.69 34.34 26.46
C PHE A 440 4.89 34.48 25.19
N ASP A 441 4.65 33.33 24.52
CA ASP A 441 3.88 33.22 23.30
C ASP A 441 2.65 32.34 23.54
N PHE A 442 1.48 32.88 23.26
CA PHE A 442 0.23 32.11 23.23
C PHE A 442 -0.15 31.84 21.78
N LYS A 443 -0.49 30.59 21.49
CA LYS A 443 -0.98 30.15 20.17
C LYS A 443 -2.31 29.42 20.34
N THR A 444 -3.32 29.85 19.60
CA THR A 444 -4.56 29.08 19.41
C THR A 444 -4.71 28.71 17.95
N MET A 445 -4.97 27.45 17.70
CA MET A 445 -5.23 26.89 16.37
C MET A 445 -6.61 26.23 16.38
N ASN A 446 -7.45 26.63 15.44
CA ASN A 446 -8.78 26.06 15.26
C ASN A 446 -8.88 25.55 13.83
N THR A 447 -9.19 24.27 13.66
CA THR A 447 -9.24 23.63 12.34
C THR A 447 -10.52 22.84 12.15
N VAL A 448 -10.95 22.76 10.91
CA VAL A 448 -12.04 21.96 10.44
C VAL A 448 -11.59 21.10 9.26
N TYR A 449 -11.94 19.85 9.29
CA TYR A 449 -11.81 18.96 8.15
C TYR A 449 -13.19 18.33 7.86
N VAL A 450 -13.71 18.59 6.67
CA VAL A 450 -14.96 18.00 6.20
C VAL A 450 -14.64 17.17 4.97
N LYS A 451 -15.16 15.96 4.95
CA LYS A 451 -15.06 15.06 3.79
C LYS A 451 -16.42 14.45 3.52
N TYR A 452 -16.83 14.51 2.26
CA TYR A 452 -18.03 13.84 1.79
C TYR A 452 -17.64 12.88 0.66
N ASP A 453 -17.82 11.60 0.91
CA ASP A 453 -17.53 10.52 -0.02
C ASP A 453 -18.83 9.94 -0.58
N THR A 454 -18.87 9.73 -1.87
CA THR A 454 -19.93 8.96 -2.53
C THR A 454 -19.32 7.81 -3.29
N LYS A 455 -19.92 6.62 -3.22
CA LYS A 455 -19.56 5.49 -4.07
C LYS A 455 -20.82 4.97 -4.75
N PHE A 456 -20.75 4.84 -6.04
CA PHE A 456 -21.75 4.17 -6.86
C PHE A 456 -21.13 2.92 -7.46
N ASP A 457 -21.76 1.78 -7.18
CA ASP A 457 -21.30 0.45 -7.60
C ASP A 457 -22.48 -0.18 -8.35
N TRP A 458 -22.38 -0.18 -9.69
CA TRP A 458 -23.45 -0.62 -10.58
C TRP A 458 -23.03 -1.85 -11.35
N THR A 459 -23.78 -2.94 -11.14
CA THR A 459 -23.62 -4.19 -11.88
C THR A 459 -24.83 -4.37 -12.79
N ASP A 460 -24.63 -4.37 -14.11
CA ASP A 460 -25.69 -4.65 -15.04
C ASP A 460 -25.90 -6.17 -15.25
N ARG A 461 -27.01 -6.53 -15.94
CA ARG A 461 -27.36 -7.94 -16.19
C ARG A 461 -26.33 -8.69 -17.00
N ASN A 462 -25.47 -8.01 -17.78
CA ASN A 462 -24.45 -8.62 -18.61
C ASN A 462 -23.16 -8.93 -17.83
N ALA A 463 -22.99 -8.36 -16.64
CA ALA A 463 -21.79 -8.55 -15.83
C ALA A 463 -21.66 -9.99 -15.29
N GLU A 464 -22.80 -10.58 -14.92
CA GLU A 464 -22.83 -11.93 -14.36
C GLU A 464 -23.28 -12.96 -15.37
N GLY A 465 -22.65 -14.12 -15.34
CA GLY A 465 -22.98 -15.23 -16.26
C GLY A 465 -24.44 -15.67 -16.22
N ASP A 466 -25.15 -15.42 -15.14
CA ASP A 466 -26.54 -15.78 -14.98
C ASP A 466 -27.51 -14.69 -15.40
N GLY A 467 -27.06 -13.45 -15.60
CA GLY A 467 -27.82 -12.35 -16.18
C GLY A 467 -29.15 -12.04 -15.50
N ILE A 468 -29.27 -12.39 -14.20
CA ILE A 468 -30.59 -12.49 -13.58
C ILE A 468 -31.00 -11.16 -12.98
N VAL A 469 -30.12 -10.43 -12.33
CA VAL A 469 -30.48 -9.22 -11.60
C VAL A 469 -29.40 -8.16 -11.72
N ASN A 470 -29.77 -7.00 -12.23
CA ASN A 470 -28.92 -5.82 -12.10
C ASN A 470 -29.00 -5.26 -10.69
N LYS A 471 -27.88 -4.67 -10.23
CA LYS A 471 -27.71 -4.23 -8.85
C LYS A 471 -27.05 -2.86 -8.78
N GLY A 472 -27.61 -1.97 -7.98
CA GLY A 472 -27.01 -0.69 -7.67
C GLY A 472 -26.73 -0.56 -6.17
N VAL A 473 -25.47 -0.30 -5.79
CA VAL A 473 -25.09 0.02 -4.41
C VAL A 473 -24.70 1.48 -4.34
N TYR A 474 -25.44 2.23 -3.54
CA TYR A 474 -25.25 3.66 -3.28
C TYR A 474 -24.69 3.82 -1.89
N TYR A 475 -23.50 4.37 -1.79
CA TYR A 475 -22.84 4.62 -0.52
C TYR A 475 -22.49 6.10 -0.40
N ASP A 476 -22.90 6.69 0.73
CA ASP A 476 -22.59 8.06 1.13
C ASP A 476 -21.91 8.06 2.50
N ASN A 477 -20.86 8.85 2.65
CA ASN A 477 -20.17 9.01 3.92
C ASN A 477 -19.82 10.47 4.17
N SER A 478 -20.21 10.99 5.30
CA SER A 478 -19.87 12.32 5.78
C SER A 478 -18.96 12.24 7.00
N TYR A 479 -17.77 12.78 6.89
CA TYR A 479 -16.77 12.85 7.95
C TYR A 479 -16.51 14.31 8.31
N VAL A 480 -16.70 14.68 9.57
CA VAL A 480 -16.43 16.02 10.10
C VAL A 480 -15.50 15.90 11.28
N ASP A 481 -14.40 16.62 11.25
CA ASP A 481 -13.42 16.71 12.33
C ASP A 481 -13.19 18.17 12.72
N LEU A 482 -13.41 18.48 13.97
CA LEU A 482 -13.21 19.80 14.58
C LEU A 482 -12.11 19.67 15.62
N LEU A 483 -11.08 20.51 15.50
CA LEU A 483 -9.95 20.52 16.43
C LEU A 483 -9.67 21.94 16.90
N THR A 484 -9.52 22.11 18.22
CA THR A 484 -8.92 23.31 18.83
C THR A 484 -7.70 22.94 19.62
N GLU A 485 -6.62 23.66 19.40
CA GLU A 485 -5.35 23.51 20.12
C GLU A 485 -4.93 24.86 20.68
N ASN A 486 -4.65 24.89 21.98
CA ASN A 486 -4.20 26.09 22.69
C ASN A 486 -2.88 25.78 23.37
N THR A 487 -1.84 26.58 23.08
CA THR A 487 -0.53 26.39 23.69
C THR A 487 0.00 27.69 24.26
N LEU A 488 0.63 27.59 25.41
CA LEU A 488 1.41 28.66 26.03
C LEU A 488 2.87 28.23 26.06
N ASN A 489 3.71 28.97 25.37
CA ASN A 489 5.14 28.72 25.32
C ASN A 489 5.90 29.85 26.06
N TYR A 490 6.82 29.46 26.93
CA TYR A 490 7.73 30.37 27.60
C TYR A 490 9.17 29.99 27.26
N LYS A 491 9.87 30.90 26.59
CA LYS A 491 11.29 30.74 26.25
C LYS A 491 12.13 31.80 26.94
N LYS A 492 13.16 31.36 27.65
CA LYS A 492 14.14 32.24 28.28
C LYS A 492 15.55 31.78 27.96
N GLU A 493 16.36 32.70 27.44
CA GLU A 493 17.80 32.57 27.37
C GLU A 493 18.35 32.99 28.73
N LEU A 494 18.96 32.06 29.46
CA LEU A 494 19.52 32.32 30.79
C LEU A 494 20.86 33.05 30.65
N ASP A 495 21.64 32.66 29.65
CA ASP A 495 22.85 33.31 29.17
C ASP A 495 23.11 32.95 27.68
N GLU A 496 24.31 33.20 27.14
CA GLU A 496 24.66 32.93 25.71
C GLU A 496 24.67 31.45 25.36
N SER A 497 24.81 30.57 26.36
CA SER A 497 24.96 29.11 26.17
C SER A 497 23.83 28.28 26.78
N ASN A 498 23.02 28.87 27.65
CA ASN A 498 21.98 28.18 28.40
C ASN A 498 20.60 28.75 28.09
N SER A 499 19.65 27.89 27.83
CA SER A 499 18.26 28.31 27.59
C SER A 499 17.27 27.27 28.09
N VAL A 500 16.11 27.75 28.54
CA VAL A 500 14.96 26.94 28.94
C VAL A 500 13.75 27.33 28.13
N GLU A 501 12.99 26.30 27.69
CA GLU A 501 11.70 26.45 27.03
C GLU A 501 10.68 25.57 27.71
N LEU A 502 9.54 26.14 28.10
CA LEU A 502 8.42 25.51 28.73
C LEU A 502 7.21 25.61 27.79
N LEU A 503 6.54 24.52 27.54
CA LEU A 503 5.29 24.47 26.75
C LEU A 503 4.21 23.82 27.60
N LEU A 504 3.05 24.49 27.67
CA LEU A 504 1.80 23.94 28.18
C LEU A 504 0.78 23.91 27.04
N GLY A 505 0.00 22.87 26.95
CA GLY A 505 -0.98 22.72 25.89
C GLY A 505 -2.28 22.09 26.34
N TYR A 506 -3.34 22.48 25.66
CA TYR A 506 -4.69 21.95 25.77
C TYR A 506 -5.23 21.70 24.37
N THR A 507 -5.77 20.51 24.14
CA THR A 507 -6.36 20.13 22.86
C THR A 507 -7.73 19.52 23.08
N ALA A 508 -8.71 19.92 22.28
CA ALA A 508 -10.00 19.25 22.20
C ALA A 508 -10.34 18.96 20.75
N GLN A 509 -10.75 17.73 20.49
CA GLN A 509 -11.11 17.25 19.15
C GLN A 509 -12.44 16.52 19.21
N GLN A 510 -13.27 16.76 18.20
CA GLN A 510 -14.50 16.02 17.99
C GLN A 510 -14.57 15.55 16.54
N THR A 511 -14.78 14.27 16.37
CA THR A 511 -14.93 13.63 15.06
C THR A 511 -16.34 13.04 14.96
N ARG A 512 -17.02 13.30 13.86
CA ARG A 512 -18.29 12.68 13.52
C ARG A 512 -18.19 12.00 12.16
N ASN A 513 -18.60 10.74 12.10
CA ASN A 513 -18.64 9.96 10.87
C ASN A 513 -20.06 9.37 10.69
N THR A 514 -20.72 9.76 9.62
CA THR A 514 -22.08 9.28 9.30
C THR A 514 -22.02 8.64 7.92
N SER A 515 -22.40 7.37 7.84
CA SER A 515 -22.46 6.65 6.57
C SER A 515 -23.82 6.02 6.34
N THR A 516 -24.22 5.97 5.09
CA THR A 516 -25.42 5.26 4.62
C THR A 516 -25.08 4.45 3.40
N GLN A 517 -25.60 3.24 3.32
CA GLN A 517 -25.56 2.41 2.13
C GLN A 517 -26.96 1.93 1.82
N THR A 518 -27.35 2.02 0.55
CA THR A 518 -28.62 1.47 0.05
C THR A 518 -28.34 0.61 -1.16
N THR A 519 -28.88 -0.60 -1.17
CA THR A 519 -28.74 -1.55 -2.27
C THR A 519 -30.07 -1.77 -2.94
N GLY A 520 -30.17 -1.38 -4.21
CA GLY A 520 -31.32 -1.63 -5.07
C GLY A 520 -31.06 -2.82 -6.00
N LEU A 521 -32.10 -3.61 -6.24
CA LEU A 521 -32.07 -4.80 -7.08
C LEU A 521 -33.16 -4.76 -8.14
N ASP A 522 -32.92 -5.44 -9.25
CA ASP A 522 -33.87 -5.71 -10.35
C ASP A 522 -34.46 -4.45 -10.96
N TYR A 523 -33.63 -3.71 -11.68
CA TYR A 523 -34.03 -2.51 -12.42
C TYR A 523 -34.62 -2.92 -13.79
N PRO A 524 -35.61 -2.15 -14.31
CA PRO A 524 -36.26 -2.46 -15.58
C PRO A 524 -35.32 -2.53 -16.77
N SER A 525 -34.23 -1.75 -16.76
CA SER A 525 -33.24 -1.66 -17.83
C SER A 525 -31.88 -1.35 -17.21
N ASN A 526 -30.80 -1.70 -17.92
CA ASN A 526 -29.45 -1.32 -17.54
C ASN A 526 -29.19 0.20 -17.68
N GLU A 527 -30.01 0.93 -18.42
CA GLU A 527 -29.90 2.37 -18.60
C GLU A 527 -30.52 3.18 -17.45
N PHE A 528 -31.47 2.60 -16.71
CA PHE A 528 -32.15 3.27 -15.60
C PHE A 528 -31.58 2.82 -14.25
N ASN A 529 -30.44 3.34 -13.92
CA ASN A 529 -29.65 2.94 -12.74
C ASN A 529 -29.84 3.85 -11.51
N THR A 530 -30.94 4.61 -11.43
CA THR A 530 -31.26 5.42 -10.26
C THR A 530 -32.12 4.63 -9.25
N LEU A 531 -31.87 4.82 -7.96
CA LEU A 531 -32.45 4.00 -6.88
C LEU A 531 -33.98 3.89 -6.91
N ASN A 532 -34.67 4.94 -7.33
CA ASN A 532 -36.14 4.94 -7.44
C ASN A 532 -36.68 3.99 -8.52
N ASN A 533 -35.83 3.48 -9.41
CA ASN A 533 -36.17 2.49 -10.44
C ASN A 533 -35.92 1.04 -10.00
N ALA A 534 -35.32 0.82 -8.82
CA ALA A 534 -35.16 -0.51 -8.27
C ALA A 534 -36.51 -1.11 -7.89
N LEU A 535 -36.79 -2.33 -8.33
CA LEU A 535 -38.00 -3.05 -7.93
C LEU A 535 -37.92 -3.52 -6.48
N PHE A 536 -36.73 -3.79 -5.99
CA PHE A 536 -36.51 -4.26 -4.62
C PHE A 536 -35.35 -3.52 -3.96
N ILE A 537 -35.47 -3.29 -2.65
CA ILE A 537 -34.36 -2.86 -1.79
C ILE A 537 -33.87 -4.05 -0.98
N ASP A 538 -32.60 -4.35 -1.14
CA ASP A 538 -31.95 -5.39 -0.36
C ASP A 538 -31.70 -4.88 1.07
N LYS A 539 -32.48 -5.41 2.03
CA LYS A 539 -32.34 -5.04 3.45
C LYS A 539 -30.98 -5.45 4.03
N SER A 540 -30.41 -6.55 3.54
CA SER A 540 -29.12 -7.06 4.03
C SER A 540 -27.95 -6.17 3.59
N GLY A 541 -28.06 -5.57 2.42
CA GLY A 541 -27.10 -4.61 1.86
C GLY A 541 -27.41 -3.14 2.16
N THR A 542 -28.44 -2.86 2.99
CA THR A 542 -28.85 -1.49 3.32
C THR A 542 -28.66 -1.21 4.79
N PHE A 543 -27.83 -0.24 5.12
CA PHE A 543 -27.53 0.13 6.50
C PHE A 543 -27.14 1.60 6.63
N GLY A 544 -27.19 2.10 7.87
CA GLY A 544 -26.69 3.42 8.23
C GLY A 544 -25.92 3.37 9.54
N SER A 545 -24.90 4.21 9.67
CA SER A 545 -24.16 4.38 10.93
C SER A 545 -23.91 5.85 11.23
N ASN A 546 -23.84 6.19 12.50
CA ASN A 546 -23.50 7.53 12.98
C ASN A 546 -22.61 7.38 14.22
N ASN A 547 -21.33 7.64 14.03
CA ASN A 547 -20.31 7.51 15.07
C ASN A 547 -19.78 8.89 15.45
N GLN A 548 -19.69 9.16 16.74
CA GLN A 548 -19.15 10.40 17.28
C GLN A 548 -18.08 10.09 18.31
N ILE A 549 -16.91 10.71 18.19
CA ILE A 549 -15.74 10.46 19.02
C ILE A 549 -15.23 11.80 19.53
N GLY A 550 -14.90 11.86 20.82
CA GLY A 550 -14.28 12.99 21.47
C GLY A 550 -12.90 12.62 22.03
N LEU A 551 -11.95 13.52 21.88
CA LEU A 551 -10.61 13.44 22.48
C LEU A 551 -10.29 14.75 23.17
N LEU A 552 -9.88 14.65 24.43
CA LEU A 552 -9.45 15.78 25.26
C LEU A 552 -8.04 15.53 25.76
N SER A 553 -7.14 16.50 25.65
CA SER A 553 -5.74 16.29 26.00
C SER A 553 -5.11 17.47 26.71
N TYR A 554 -4.24 17.17 27.68
CA TYR A 554 -3.38 18.12 28.36
C TYR A 554 -1.92 17.70 28.16
N LEU A 555 -1.05 18.64 27.89
CA LEU A 555 0.37 18.37 27.69
C LEU A 555 1.26 19.43 28.34
N GLY A 556 2.44 18.98 28.79
CA GLY A 556 3.53 19.82 29.24
C GLY A 556 4.85 19.33 28.68
N ARG A 557 5.74 20.25 28.28
CA ARG A 557 7.10 19.93 27.82
C ARG A 557 8.09 20.95 28.34
N VAL A 558 9.25 20.44 28.73
CA VAL A 558 10.42 21.25 29.14
C VAL A 558 11.58 20.88 28.22
N ASN A 559 12.19 21.89 27.60
CA ASN A 559 13.44 21.74 26.89
C ASN A 559 14.51 22.58 27.63
N TYR A 560 15.65 21.99 27.95
CA TYR A 560 16.75 22.68 28.61
C TYR A 560 18.04 22.46 27.84
N VAL A 561 18.70 23.51 27.46
CA VAL A 561 20.00 23.52 26.78
C VAL A 561 21.04 24.01 27.76
N ILE A 562 22.09 23.24 28.01
CA ILE A 562 23.19 23.53 28.90
C ILE A 562 24.48 23.61 28.07
N ASP A 563 25.19 24.75 28.19
CA ASP A 563 26.48 25.03 27.50
C ASP A 563 26.43 24.87 25.98
N ASN A 564 25.23 24.93 25.37
CA ASN A 564 25.04 24.52 23.98
C ASN A 564 25.55 23.10 23.63
N LYS A 565 25.84 22.28 24.65
CA LYS A 565 26.40 20.91 24.52
C LYS A 565 25.44 19.81 24.92
N TYR A 566 24.72 20.00 26.03
CA TYR A 566 23.79 19.04 26.58
C TYR A 566 22.37 19.53 26.37
N PHE A 567 21.53 18.61 25.84
CA PHE A 567 20.15 18.88 25.51
C PHE A 567 19.27 17.94 26.31
N LEU A 568 18.34 18.47 27.08
CA LEU A 568 17.40 17.70 27.89
C LEU A 568 15.99 18.05 27.45
N THR A 569 15.18 17.04 27.19
CA THR A 569 13.74 17.21 26.92
C THR A 569 12.97 16.27 27.82
N ALA A 570 11.96 16.77 28.50
CA ALA A 570 10.97 15.97 29.21
C ALA A 570 9.57 16.43 28.81
N SER A 571 8.67 15.49 28.56
CA SER A 571 7.28 15.77 28.24
C SER A 571 6.33 14.83 28.95
N TYR A 572 5.16 15.33 29.25
CA TYR A 572 4.05 14.57 29.80
C TYR A 572 2.78 14.96 29.10
N ARG A 573 2.05 13.98 28.59
CA ARG A 573 0.74 14.17 28.00
C ARG A 573 -0.26 13.20 28.62
N THR A 574 -1.48 13.67 28.82
CA THR A 574 -2.61 12.81 29.20
C THR A 574 -3.77 13.05 28.25
N ASP A 575 -4.35 11.96 27.75
CA ASP A 575 -5.44 11.97 26.79
C ASP A 575 -6.66 11.25 27.37
N GLY A 576 -7.83 11.88 27.30
CA GLY A 576 -9.13 11.29 27.60
C GLY A 576 -9.89 11.03 26.31
N SER A 577 -10.30 9.80 26.05
CA SER A 577 -10.98 9.40 24.83
C SER A 577 -12.35 8.75 25.12
N SER A 578 -13.34 9.09 24.29
CA SER A 578 -14.66 8.47 24.35
C SER A 578 -14.72 7.04 23.81
N TYR A 579 -13.63 6.53 23.24
CA TYR A 579 -13.51 5.11 22.84
C TYR A 579 -13.57 4.16 24.05
N PHE A 580 -13.20 4.65 25.24
CA PHE A 580 -13.04 3.85 26.44
C PHE A 580 -14.14 4.10 27.46
N GLY A 581 -14.43 3.07 28.24
CA GLY A 581 -15.39 3.11 29.37
C GLY A 581 -14.97 4.11 30.48
N PRO A 582 -15.86 4.41 31.43
CA PRO A 582 -15.63 5.42 32.47
C PRO A 582 -14.34 5.23 33.23
N ASN A 583 -13.98 3.97 33.51
CA ASN A 583 -12.86 3.61 34.37
C ASN A 583 -11.49 3.72 33.68
N LYS A 584 -11.44 3.72 32.34
CA LYS A 584 -10.20 3.64 31.52
C LYS A 584 -10.07 4.76 30.49
N LYS A 585 -10.84 5.84 30.61
CA LYS A 585 -10.86 6.96 29.65
C LYS A 585 -9.52 7.65 29.45
N TRP A 586 -8.72 7.75 30.51
CA TRP A 586 -7.49 8.54 30.52
C TRP A 586 -6.26 7.66 30.36
N GLY A 587 -5.42 8.01 29.38
CA GLY A 587 -4.08 7.45 29.16
C GLY A 587 -3.00 8.48 29.46
N SER A 588 -1.85 8.03 29.98
CA SER A 588 -0.70 8.87 30.34
C SER A 588 0.53 8.49 29.54
N PHE A 589 1.18 9.48 28.94
CA PHE A 589 2.26 9.32 27.96
C PHE A 589 3.48 10.17 28.36
N PRO A 590 4.30 9.73 29.33
CA PRO A 590 5.56 10.36 29.70
C PRO A 590 6.64 10.07 28.66
N ALA A 591 7.53 11.06 28.42
CA ALA A 591 8.71 10.83 27.60
C ALA A 591 9.87 11.74 28.05
N ALA A 592 11.09 11.24 27.90
CA ALA A 592 12.30 11.98 28.17
C ALA A 592 13.39 11.67 27.13
N SER A 593 14.24 12.64 26.85
CA SER A 593 15.39 12.45 25.96
C SER A 593 16.58 13.32 26.38
N ILE A 594 17.77 12.82 26.08
CA ILE A 594 19.04 13.45 26.36
C ILE A 594 19.86 13.47 25.08
N GLY A 595 20.50 14.60 24.79
CA GLY A 595 21.46 14.76 23.70
C GLY A 595 22.78 15.32 24.21
N TRP A 596 23.89 14.89 23.62
CA TRP A 596 25.23 15.35 23.89
C TRP A 596 25.98 15.69 22.61
N ALA A 597 26.33 16.96 22.42
CA ALA A 597 27.18 17.42 21.33
C ALA A 597 28.66 17.24 21.68
N ALA A 598 29.16 16.04 21.54
CA ALA A 598 30.52 15.65 21.92
C ALA A 598 31.61 16.43 21.16
N ASN A 599 31.35 16.83 19.90
CA ASN A 599 32.27 17.65 19.13
C ASN A 599 32.55 19.05 19.71
N LYS A 600 31.71 19.51 20.65
CA LYS A 600 31.90 20.80 21.34
C LYS A 600 32.72 20.68 22.63
N GLU A 601 33.10 19.46 23.01
CA GLU A 601 33.94 19.26 24.17
C GLU A 601 35.41 19.64 23.89
N PRO A 602 36.14 20.12 24.89
CA PRO A 602 37.52 20.61 24.73
C PRO A 602 38.45 19.58 24.07
N PHE A 603 38.26 18.29 24.35
CA PHE A 603 39.08 17.19 23.79
C PHE A 603 38.80 16.88 22.30
N LEU A 604 37.67 17.34 21.73
CA LEU A 604 37.31 17.20 20.32
C LEU A 604 37.29 18.54 19.57
N SER A 605 37.33 19.65 20.24
CA SER A 605 37.19 21.01 19.65
C SER A 605 38.25 21.34 18.60
N ASN A 606 39.45 20.73 18.68
CA ASN A 606 40.57 20.94 17.77
C ASN A 606 40.63 19.90 16.62
N VAL A 607 39.62 19.08 16.45
CA VAL A 607 39.56 18.07 15.38
C VAL A 607 38.90 18.67 14.14
N ASP A 608 39.66 19.27 13.25
CA ASP A 608 39.20 20.08 12.10
C ASP A 608 38.29 19.33 11.13
N TRP A 609 38.48 18.01 10.97
CA TRP A 609 37.63 17.19 10.08
C TRP A 609 36.30 16.79 10.70
N LEU A 610 36.14 16.92 12.04
CA LEU A 610 34.91 16.58 12.76
C LEU A 610 34.03 17.82 12.95
N ASN A 611 32.97 17.92 12.19
CA ASN A 611 32.07 19.07 12.23
C ASN A 611 30.93 18.89 13.24
N LYS A 612 30.42 17.67 13.37
CA LYS A 612 29.36 17.32 14.32
C LYS A 612 29.56 15.90 14.80
N LEU A 613 29.39 15.69 16.10
CA LEU A 613 29.23 14.38 16.72
C LEU A 613 28.27 14.52 17.88
N ASN A 614 27.01 14.14 17.63
CA ASN A 614 25.95 14.16 18.64
C ASN A 614 25.54 12.74 18.97
N PHE A 615 25.47 12.43 20.26
CA PHE A 615 24.83 11.24 20.78
C PHE A 615 23.49 11.64 21.38
N ARG A 616 22.49 10.79 21.21
CA ARG A 616 21.15 11.01 21.75
C ARG A 616 20.56 9.68 22.23
N THR A 617 19.81 9.78 23.34
CA THR A 617 19.01 8.67 23.83
C THR A 617 17.65 9.19 24.23
N SER A 618 16.63 8.38 23.96
CA SER A 618 15.27 8.72 24.33
C SER A 618 14.52 7.50 24.85
N TYR A 619 13.62 7.76 25.79
CA TYR A 619 12.65 6.80 26.28
C TYR A 619 11.29 7.49 26.34
N GLY A 620 10.25 6.78 25.91
CA GLY A 620 8.91 7.35 25.95
C GLY A 620 7.83 6.31 25.81
N VAL A 621 6.63 6.72 26.24
CA VAL A 621 5.40 5.95 26.12
C VAL A 621 4.48 6.67 25.17
N SER A 622 3.95 5.97 24.18
CA SER A 622 2.89 6.43 23.28
C SER A 622 1.71 5.47 23.33
N GLY A 623 0.53 5.96 22.98
CA GLY A 623 -0.70 5.17 23.04
C GLY A 623 -1.29 4.93 21.65
N ASN A 624 -2.22 3.97 21.57
CA ASN A 624 -3.10 3.77 20.44
C ASN A 624 -4.55 3.70 20.91
N ASN A 625 -5.38 4.63 20.42
CA ASN A 625 -6.80 4.69 20.71
C ASN A 625 -7.67 4.29 19.51
N ARG A 626 -7.09 3.85 18.40
CA ARG A 626 -7.82 3.46 17.19
C ARG A 626 -8.35 2.04 17.30
N ILE A 627 -9.10 1.79 18.39
CA ILE A 627 -9.77 0.53 18.70
C ILE A 627 -11.23 0.56 18.20
N LEU A 628 -11.96 -0.51 18.44
CA LEU A 628 -13.39 -0.60 18.13
C LEU A 628 -14.22 0.48 18.83
N ASN A 629 -15.09 1.16 18.07
CA ASN A 629 -16.07 2.09 18.62
C ASN A 629 -17.00 1.35 19.57
N TYR A 630 -17.18 1.91 20.78
CA TYR A 630 -18.11 1.39 21.79
C TYR A 630 -17.86 -0.06 22.23
N GLY A 631 -16.62 -0.59 22.08
CA GLY A 631 -16.26 -1.96 22.50
C GLY A 631 -16.46 -2.22 24.00
N PHE A 632 -16.62 -1.17 24.81
CA PHE A 632 -16.92 -1.23 26.23
C PHE A 632 -18.43 -1.35 26.55
N GLN A 633 -19.32 -1.29 25.55
CA GLN A 633 -20.77 -1.35 25.71
C GLN A 633 -21.34 -2.55 24.95
N ASN A 634 -22.34 -3.20 25.55
CA ASN A 634 -23.13 -4.18 24.85
C ASN A 634 -24.05 -3.48 23.84
N LEU A 635 -23.71 -3.59 22.57
CA LEU A 635 -24.52 -3.06 21.49
C LEU A 635 -25.72 -3.98 21.25
N LEU A 636 -26.87 -3.37 20.99
CA LEU A 636 -28.07 -4.10 20.62
C LEU A 636 -28.16 -4.18 19.10
N SER A 637 -28.51 -5.34 18.58
CA SER A 637 -28.83 -5.54 17.16
C SER A 637 -30.32 -5.82 16.99
N ALA A 638 -30.90 -5.32 15.90
CA ALA A 638 -32.24 -5.68 15.53
C ALA A 638 -32.30 -7.16 15.11
N SER A 639 -33.21 -7.92 15.68
CA SER A 639 -33.47 -9.30 15.29
C SER A 639 -34.94 -9.46 14.94
N ASN A 640 -35.19 -10.14 13.83
CA ASN A 640 -36.57 -10.48 13.45
C ASN A 640 -36.87 -11.89 13.98
N TYR A 641 -37.86 -11.99 14.85
CA TYR A 641 -38.34 -13.25 15.37
C TYR A 641 -39.65 -13.62 14.70
N SER A 642 -39.79 -14.81 14.18
CA SER A 642 -41.01 -15.34 13.59
C SER A 642 -41.80 -16.12 14.63
N PHE A 643 -42.98 -15.63 14.97
CA PHE A 643 -43.94 -16.37 15.82
C PHE A 643 -44.81 -17.21 14.90
N GLY A 644 -44.57 -18.54 14.88
CA GLY A 644 -45.39 -19.49 14.12
C GLY A 644 -44.66 -20.25 13.02
N SER A 645 -45.26 -21.33 12.52
CA SER A 645 -44.79 -22.09 11.37
C SER A 645 -45.29 -21.46 10.09
N GLY A 646 -44.42 -20.91 9.25
CA GLY A 646 -44.78 -20.37 7.95
C GLY A 646 -44.48 -18.89 7.80
N THR A 647 -45.14 -18.23 6.85
CA THR A 647 -44.98 -16.79 6.53
C THR A 647 -45.58 -15.84 7.57
N GLY A 648 -45.56 -16.20 8.86
CA GLY A 648 -46.13 -15.44 9.98
C GLY A 648 -45.46 -14.08 10.15
N THR A 649 -46.16 -13.21 10.89
CA THR A 649 -45.73 -11.82 11.19
C THR A 649 -44.40 -11.83 11.91
N GLN A 650 -43.39 -11.25 11.28
CA GLN A 650 -42.10 -11.01 11.92
C GLN A 650 -42.23 -9.81 12.84
N THR A 651 -41.96 -9.97 14.12
CA THR A 651 -41.85 -8.87 15.07
C THR A 651 -40.38 -8.52 15.27
N GLY A 652 -40.04 -7.25 15.06
CA GLY A 652 -38.71 -6.74 15.37
C GLY A 652 -38.47 -6.77 16.89
N GLY A 653 -37.38 -7.38 17.29
CA GLY A 653 -36.90 -7.37 18.66
C GLY A 653 -35.47 -6.82 18.72
N GLN A 654 -35.04 -6.42 19.90
CA GLN A 654 -33.63 -6.07 20.13
C GLN A 654 -32.98 -7.20 20.92
N VAL A 655 -31.89 -7.71 20.42
CA VAL A 655 -31.05 -8.70 21.12
C VAL A 655 -29.67 -8.13 21.34
N GLY A 656 -29.07 -8.49 22.48
CA GLY A 656 -27.65 -8.18 22.69
C GLY A 656 -26.77 -8.79 21.62
N ASN A 657 -25.59 -8.24 21.40
CA ASN A 657 -24.62 -8.81 20.47
C ASN A 657 -24.27 -10.25 20.93
N THR A 658 -24.64 -11.22 20.09
CA THR A 658 -24.41 -12.65 20.39
C THR A 658 -23.05 -13.15 19.92
N ALA A 659 -22.29 -12.33 19.20
CA ALA A 659 -20.99 -12.72 18.67
C ALA A 659 -19.82 -12.29 19.57
N ILE A 660 -19.88 -11.10 20.17
CA ILE A 660 -18.78 -10.54 20.96
C ILE A 660 -19.35 -9.84 22.20
N ASN A 661 -18.84 -10.21 23.37
CA ASN A 661 -19.20 -9.59 24.64
C ASN A 661 -18.46 -8.27 24.85
N ALA A 662 -19.15 -7.26 25.37
CA ALA A 662 -18.54 -6.00 25.78
C ALA A 662 -17.57 -6.20 26.94
N ASN A 663 -16.56 -5.35 27.01
CA ASN A 663 -15.62 -5.30 28.12
C ASN A 663 -15.43 -3.85 28.58
N GLU A 664 -15.95 -3.51 29.76
CA GLU A 664 -15.87 -2.16 30.31
C GLU A 664 -14.44 -1.76 30.70
N ASP A 665 -13.54 -2.74 30.86
CA ASP A 665 -12.13 -2.54 31.21
C ASP A 665 -11.19 -2.41 30.01
N ILE A 666 -11.71 -2.37 28.78
CA ILE A 666 -10.90 -2.08 27.58
C ILE A 666 -10.11 -0.79 27.80
N THR A 667 -8.79 -0.87 27.58
CA THR A 667 -7.87 0.23 27.78
C THR A 667 -6.98 0.46 26.55
N TRP A 668 -6.18 1.50 26.63
CA TRP A 668 -5.18 1.89 25.66
C TRP A 668 -4.17 0.79 25.40
N GLU A 669 -3.83 0.53 24.13
CA GLU A 669 -2.57 -0.12 23.82
C GLU A 669 -1.45 0.87 24.10
N SER A 670 -0.38 0.43 24.74
CA SER A 670 0.72 1.28 25.19
C SER A 670 2.05 0.79 24.61
N THR A 671 2.73 1.68 23.87
CA THR A 671 4.03 1.38 23.27
C THR A 671 5.14 2.06 24.05
N PHE A 672 6.02 1.26 24.64
CA PHE A 672 7.22 1.65 25.35
C PHE A 672 8.42 1.57 24.40
N GLN A 673 9.09 2.67 24.15
CA GLN A 673 10.18 2.69 23.20
C GLN A 673 11.43 3.33 23.77
N THR A 674 12.58 2.66 23.57
CA THR A 674 13.92 3.20 23.79
C THR A 674 14.62 3.38 22.45
N ASN A 675 15.27 4.52 22.24
CA ASN A 675 16.06 4.81 21.06
C ASN A 675 17.44 5.35 21.43
N TYR A 676 18.46 4.88 20.74
CA TYR A 676 19.83 5.37 20.80
C TYR A 676 20.20 5.88 19.41
N GLY A 677 20.68 7.12 19.33
CA GLY A 677 21.02 7.77 18.07
C GLY A 677 22.42 8.39 18.08
N MET A 678 23.01 8.45 16.91
CA MET A 678 24.28 9.15 16.65
C MET A 678 24.15 9.96 15.35
N ASP A 679 24.50 11.25 15.43
CA ASP A 679 24.63 12.10 14.25
C ASP A 679 26.08 12.49 14.08
N LEU A 680 26.69 12.11 12.98
CA LEU A 680 28.08 12.39 12.61
C LEU A 680 28.11 13.24 11.34
N SER A 681 28.87 14.35 11.39
CA SER A 681 29.21 15.15 10.20
C SER A 681 30.71 15.38 10.12
N ILE A 682 31.30 15.05 8.99
CA ILE A 682 32.75 15.14 8.79
C ILE A 682 33.12 15.84 7.48
N LEU A 683 34.40 16.22 7.35
CA LEU A 683 34.99 16.82 6.15
C LEU A 683 34.24 18.08 5.67
N ASN A 684 34.01 19.05 6.56
CA ASN A 684 33.25 20.27 6.30
C ASN A 684 31.81 19.97 5.86
N ASN A 685 31.11 19.08 6.60
CA ASN A 685 29.74 18.63 6.37
C ASN A 685 29.55 17.95 4.99
N ARG A 686 30.63 17.40 4.41
CA ARG A 686 30.51 16.68 3.13
C ARG A 686 29.93 15.29 3.29
N ILE A 687 30.12 14.67 4.45
CA ILE A 687 29.58 13.35 4.79
C ILE A 687 28.79 13.52 6.09
N ASN A 688 27.51 13.20 6.03
CA ASN A 688 26.60 13.22 7.16
C ASN A 688 26.01 11.84 7.32
N VAL A 689 26.17 11.25 8.50
CA VAL A 689 25.65 9.93 8.87
C VAL A 689 24.73 10.09 10.07
N THR A 690 23.54 9.50 9.99
CA THR A 690 22.64 9.33 11.14
C THR A 690 22.45 7.84 11.35
N LEU A 691 22.68 7.38 12.58
CA LEU A 691 22.44 6.01 13.01
C LEU A 691 21.42 6.01 14.14
N ASP A 692 20.41 5.20 14.05
CA ASP A 692 19.45 4.94 15.12
C ASP A 692 19.34 3.44 15.40
N ILE A 693 19.29 3.07 16.69
CA ILE A 693 19.03 1.71 17.18
C ILE A 693 17.85 1.82 18.14
N TYR A 694 16.83 1.00 17.94
CA TYR A 694 15.62 1.08 18.73
C TYR A 694 15.13 -0.27 19.21
N ASN A 695 14.39 -0.23 20.33
CA ASN A 695 13.59 -1.34 20.86
C ASN A 695 12.25 -0.77 21.33
N SER A 696 11.18 -1.32 20.80
CA SER A 696 9.80 -0.90 21.03
C SER A 696 8.96 -2.10 21.44
N ILE A 697 8.26 -1.98 22.55
CA ILE A 697 7.34 -3.02 23.08
C ILE A 697 5.96 -2.39 23.17
N THR A 698 5.00 -2.98 22.48
CA THR A 698 3.58 -2.62 22.60
C THR A 698 2.90 -3.64 23.47
N ASP A 699 2.44 -3.20 24.64
CA ASP A 699 1.72 -3.99 25.59
C ASP A 699 0.21 -3.70 25.53
N LYS A 700 -0.57 -4.61 26.11
CA LYS A 700 -2.04 -4.50 26.17
C LYS A 700 -2.67 -4.47 24.78
N LEU A 701 -2.12 -5.26 23.85
CA LEU A 701 -2.71 -5.44 22.54
C LEU A 701 -4.13 -5.97 22.68
N LEU A 702 -5.04 -5.40 21.88
CA LEU A 702 -6.44 -5.79 21.90
C LEU A 702 -6.61 -7.09 21.08
N LEU A 703 -6.97 -8.17 21.75
CA LEU A 703 -7.21 -9.49 21.17
C LEU A 703 -8.61 -10.00 21.49
N GLN A 704 -9.17 -10.78 20.56
CA GLN A 704 -10.37 -11.56 20.82
C GLN A 704 -9.99 -12.84 21.59
N GLN A 705 -10.65 -13.08 22.69
CA GLN A 705 -10.48 -14.26 23.52
C GLN A 705 -11.78 -15.05 23.58
N ALA A 706 -11.68 -16.36 23.50
CA ALA A 706 -12.81 -17.24 23.69
C ALA A 706 -13.37 -17.10 25.11
N THR A 707 -14.67 -16.99 25.23
CA THR A 707 -15.38 -16.95 26.51
C THR A 707 -15.88 -18.34 26.88
N MET A 708 -16.25 -18.53 28.14
CA MET A 708 -16.85 -19.79 28.57
C MET A 708 -18.18 -20.03 27.88
N ALA A 709 -18.45 -21.25 27.42
CA ALA A 709 -19.60 -21.61 26.61
C ALA A 709 -20.96 -21.23 27.27
N PHE A 710 -21.03 -21.21 28.61
CA PHE A 710 -22.25 -20.84 29.33
C PHE A 710 -22.59 -19.35 29.27
N SER A 711 -21.65 -18.49 28.83
CA SER A 711 -21.92 -17.04 28.66
C SER A 711 -22.93 -16.75 27.55
N GLY A 712 -23.14 -17.69 26.64
CA GLY A 712 -23.96 -17.52 25.45
C GLY A 712 -23.32 -16.63 24.36
N VAL A 713 -22.12 -16.09 24.61
CA VAL A 713 -21.35 -15.25 23.68
C VAL A 713 -19.94 -15.82 23.54
N PRO A 714 -19.51 -16.23 22.33
CA PRO A 714 -18.29 -17.00 22.15
C PRO A 714 -16.99 -16.21 22.35
N LEU A 715 -16.99 -14.90 22.17
CA LEU A 715 -15.80 -14.06 22.15
C LEU A 715 -15.94 -12.83 23.05
N SER A 716 -14.82 -12.36 23.61
CA SER A 716 -14.69 -11.06 24.29
C SER A 716 -13.40 -10.37 23.88
N TRP A 717 -13.43 -9.04 23.81
CA TRP A 717 -12.23 -8.23 23.58
C TRP A 717 -11.47 -8.01 24.88
N ASN A 718 -10.18 -8.32 24.90
CA ASN A 718 -9.30 -8.16 26.05
C ASN A 718 -7.95 -7.57 25.66
N ASN A 719 -7.35 -6.77 26.54
CA ASN A 719 -6.02 -6.20 26.40
C ASN A 719 -4.97 -7.16 26.97
N ILE A 720 -4.58 -8.19 26.24
CA ILE A 720 -3.82 -9.34 26.75
C ILE A 720 -2.56 -9.72 25.95
N GLY A 721 -2.27 -9.05 24.85
CA GLY A 721 -1.12 -9.36 24.00
C GLY A 721 0.03 -8.40 24.19
N SER A 722 1.24 -8.83 23.79
CA SER A 722 2.43 -7.99 23.74
C SER A 722 3.30 -8.31 22.53
N LEU A 723 3.80 -7.26 21.86
CA LEU A 723 4.58 -7.34 20.62
C LEU A 723 5.82 -6.47 20.72
N ARG A 724 6.97 -6.97 20.26
CA ARG A 724 8.23 -6.23 20.22
C ARG A 724 8.66 -5.98 18.77
N ASN A 725 9.05 -4.74 18.48
CA ASN A 725 9.80 -4.37 17.28
C ASN A 725 11.17 -3.83 17.69
N ARG A 726 12.25 -4.36 17.12
CA ARG A 726 13.61 -3.86 17.31
C ARG A 726 14.32 -3.74 15.97
N GLY A 727 15.25 -2.83 15.88
CA GLY A 727 15.98 -2.68 14.63
C GLY A 727 17.03 -1.59 14.67
N PHE A 728 17.64 -1.36 13.51
CA PHE A 728 18.55 -0.26 13.28
C PHE A 728 18.26 0.45 11.95
N GLU A 729 18.63 1.70 11.89
CA GLU A 729 18.47 2.58 10.72
C GLU A 729 19.74 3.37 10.49
N VAL A 730 20.20 3.45 9.23
CA VAL A 730 21.34 4.28 8.84
C VAL A 730 20.90 5.19 7.69
N GLU A 731 21.15 6.49 7.84
CA GLU A 731 20.99 7.48 6.77
C GLU A 731 22.37 8.09 6.46
N LEU A 732 22.73 8.11 5.20
CA LEU A 732 23.98 8.68 4.68
C LEU A 732 23.66 9.78 3.66
N ASN A 733 24.15 10.99 3.92
CA ASN A 733 24.04 12.10 2.97
C ASN A 733 25.43 12.63 2.67
N THR A 734 25.84 12.59 1.38
CA THR A 734 27.18 13.01 0.97
C THR A 734 27.13 14.07 -0.12
N THR A 735 28.08 15.01 -0.06
CA THR A 735 28.40 15.92 -1.15
C THR A 735 29.73 15.49 -1.75
N ASN A 736 29.67 14.68 -2.80
CA ASN A 736 30.84 14.05 -3.40
C ASN A 736 31.71 15.06 -4.16
N LEU A 737 31.07 15.89 -5.01
CA LEU A 737 31.75 16.93 -5.79
C LEU A 737 31.01 18.27 -5.67
N LYS A 738 31.76 19.38 -5.51
CA LYS A 738 31.24 20.77 -5.34
C LYS A 738 31.64 21.72 -6.48
N GLY A 739 32.35 21.26 -7.50
CA GLY A 739 32.86 22.07 -8.60
C GLY A 739 31.78 22.42 -9.66
N ASN A 740 32.23 22.65 -10.90
CA ASN A 740 31.32 22.85 -12.03
C ASN A 740 30.42 21.65 -12.28
N PHE A 741 30.92 20.45 -12.03
CA PHE A 741 30.15 19.24 -11.90
C PHE A 741 29.88 18.99 -10.41
N LYS A 742 28.60 19.02 -10.03
CA LYS A 742 28.15 18.76 -8.67
C LYS A 742 27.60 17.34 -8.60
N TRP A 743 27.93 16.63 -7.54
CA TRP A 743 27.39 15.30 -7.28
C TRP A 743 27.11 15.12 -5.78
N SER A 744 25.89 14.73 -5.45
CA SER A 744 25.48 14.36 -4.09
C SER A 744 24.76 13.02 -4.09
N THR A 745 24.89 12.28 -2.98
CA THR A 745 24.27 10.99 -2.77
C THR A 745 23.53 11.01 -1.43
N SER A 746 22.28 10.53 -1.44
CA SER A 746 21.50 10.21 -0.24
C SER A 746 21.23 8.71 -0.26
N ALA A 747 21.59 8.01 0.81
CA ALA A 747 21.36 6.57 0.94
C ALA A 747 20.77 6.27 2.32
N ASN A 748 19.97 5.23 2.38
CA ASN A 748 19.40 4.73 3.63
C ASN A 748 19.31 3.20 3.61
N ILE A 749 19.40 2.61 4.79
CA ILE A 749 19.14 1.19 5.02
C ILE A 749 18.47 1.03 6.38
N ALA A 750 17.53 0.11 6.47
CA ALA A 750 16.83 -0.22 7.69
C ALA A 750 16.59 -1.72 7.82
N HIS A 751 16.70 -2.21 9.04
CA HIS A 751 16.33 -3.56 9.47
C HIS A 751 15.32 -3.45 10.62
N THR A 752 14.28 -4.27 10.58
CA THR A 752 13.26 -4.35 11.64
C THR A 752 12.92 -5.81 11.91
N GLU A 753 13.09 -6.24 13.13
CA GLU A 753 12.64 -7.55 13.61
C GLU A 753 11.37 -7.36 14.43
N ASN A 754 10.32 -8.10 14.07
CA ASN A 754 9.06 -8.17 14.79
C ASN A 754 8.98 -9.48 15.56
N ARG A 755 8.53 -9.46 16.83
CA ARG A 755 8.41 -10.67 17.67
C ARG A 755 7.25 -10.58 18.67
N ILE A 756 6.40 -11.58 18.68
CA ILE A 756 5.35 -11.74 19.68
C ILE A 756 5.99 -12.09 21.03
N ILE A 757 5.63 -11.37 22.09
CA ILE A 757 6.05 -11.65 23.47
C ILE A 757 4.98 -12.45 24.19
N GLU A 758 3.72 -12.09 23.99
CA GLU A 758 2.58 -12.68 24.70
C GLU A 758 1.32 -12.65 23.83
N LEU A 759 0.48 -13.68 23.94
CA LEU A 759 -0.84 -13.83 23.32
C LEU A 759 -1.92 -14.19 24.35
N GLY A 760 -1.83 -13.64 25.57
CA GLY A 760 -2.67 -14.03 26.69
C GLY A 760 -2.31 -15.45 27.16
N ASN A 761 -3.30 -16.33 27.21
CA ASN A 761 -3.09 -17.74 27.61
C ASN A 761 -2.75 -18.65 26.43
N GLU A 762 -2.71 -18.13 25.20
CA GLU A 762 -2.49 -18.92 24.01
C GLU A 762 -0.99 -18.99 23.67
N ALA A 763 -0.48 -20.18 23.34
CA ALA A 763 0.89 -20.34 22.85
C ALA A 763 1.03 -19.90 21.39
N TYR A 764 -0.03 -19.99 20.63
CA TYR A 764 -0.11 -19.57 19.22
C TYR A 764 -1.55 -19.28 18.79
N LEU A 765 -1.69 -18.53 17.70
CA LEU A 765 -2.96 -18.33 16.97
C LEU A 765 -2.83 -18.91 15.57
N LEU A 766 -3.93 -19.48 15.07
CA LEU A 766 -4.06 -19.90 13.66
C LEU A 766 -5.11 -19.04 12.97
N ASN A 767 -4.74 -18.52 11.82
CA ASN A 767 -5.62 -17.74 10.96
C ASN A 767 -5.65 -18.34 9.56
N TYR A 768 -6.75 -18.18 8.86
CA TYR A 768 -7.00 -18.83 7.59
C TYR A 768 -7.31 -17.80 6.51
N GLY A 769 -6.69 -17.96 5.34
CA GLY A 769 -7.03 -17.24 4.13
C GLY A 769 -8.26 -17.84 3.43
N GLU A 770 -8.66 -17.23 2.32
CA GLU A 770 -9.84 -17.69 1.52
C GLU A 770 -9.66 -19.08 0.88
N ARG A 771 -8.42 -19.53 0.72
CA ARG A 771 -8.05 -20.78 0.03
C ARG A 771 -7.42 -21.79 0.98
N ASN A 772 -7.76 -21.69 2.26
CA ASN A 772 -7.21 -22.52 3.33
C ASN A 772 -5.70 -22.36 3.54
N GLU A 773 -5.11 -21.25 3.10
CA GLU A 773 -3.77 -20.88 3.55
C GLU A 773 -3.80 -20.68 5.06
N ILE A 774 -2.82 -21.24 5.74
CA ILE A 774 -2.75 -21.16 7.19
C ILE A 774 -1.59 -20.26 7.61
N TYR A 775 -1.91 -19.32 8.48
CA TYR A 775 -0.96 -18.40 9.08
C TYR A 775 -0.88 -18.69 10.58
N LYS A 776 0.33 -18.80 11.08
CA LYS A 776 0.59 -19.10 12.48
C LYS A 776 1.31 -17.95 13.15
N SER A 777 0.76 -17.46 14.23
CA SER A 777 1.36 -16.47 15.12
C SER A 777 1.79 -17.16 16.39
N VAL A 778 3.09 -17.21 16.69
CA VAL A 778 3.64 -18.00 17.80
C VAL A 778 4.38 -17.09 18.76
N VAL A 779 4.20 -17.29 20.07
CA VAL A 779 4.99 -16.60 21.10
C VAL A 779 6.48 -16.89 20.89
N GLY A 780 7.28 -15.83 20.81
CA GLY A 780 8.72 -15.90 20.48
C GLY A 780 9.03 -15.84 18.98
N GLY A 781 8.05 -15.97 18.09
CA GLY A 781 8.18 -15.82 16.63
C GLY A 781 7.71 -14.45 16.11
N PRO A 782 7.86 -14.19 14.79
CA PRO A 782 7.26 -13.04 14.14
C PRO A 782 5.73 -13.11 14.16
N LEU A 783 5.08 -11.96 13.92
CA LEU A 783 3.61 -11.84 14.00
C LEU A 783 2.90 -12.78 13.02
N VAL A 784 3.46 -12.96 11.83
CA VAL A 784 2.89 -13.84 10.79
C VAL A 784 3.96 -14.80 10.30
N GLN A 785 3.62 -16.09 10.30
CA GLN A 785 4.42 -17.15 9.67
C GLN A 785 3.51 -18.01 8.81
N PHE A 786 4.01 -18.44 7.65
CA PHE A 786 3.31 -19.36 6.78
C PHE A 786 3.41 -20.77 7.37
N PHE A 787 2.26 -21.41 7.61
CA PHE A 787 2.20 -22.71 8.27
C PHE A 787 1.59 -23.74 7.32
N GLY A 788 2.42 -24.65 6.81
CA GLY A 788 2.03 -25.55 5.76
C GLY A 788 2.97 -26.75 5.67
N TYR A 789 2.94 -27.41 4.53
CA TYR A 789 3.70 -28.61 4.28
C TYR A 789 5.01 -28.31 3.57
N LYS A 790 6.08 -28.96 4.01
CA LYS A 790 7.37 -28.93 3.35
C LYS A 790 7.38 -29.98 2.25
N THR A 791 8.02 -29.67 1.11
CA THR A 791 8.13 -30.58 -0.02
C THR A 791 9.59 -30.98 -0.28
N ASP A 792 9.80 -32.20 -0.77
CA ASP A 792 11.09 -32.71 -1.24
C ASP A 792 10.97 -33.06 -2.73
N GLY A 793 10.66 -32.04 -3.57
CA GLY A 793 10.41 -32.22 -4.99
C GLY A 793 9.06 -32.88 -5.28
N ILE A 794 9.05 -33.83 -6.22
CA ILE A 794 7.86 -34.52 -6.70
C ILE A 794 8.02 -36.04 -6.60
N TRP A 795 6.89 -36.76 -6.55
CA TRP A 795 6.89 -38.20 -6.72
C TRP A 795 7.16 -38.57 -8.19
N ILE A 796 8.36 -39.09 -8.50
CA ILE A 796 8.78 -39.37 -9.87
C ILE A 796 8.03 -40.60 -10.42
N SER A 797 7.86 -41.64 -9.60
CA SER A 797 7.24 -42.89 -10.03
C SER A 797 6.42 -43.55 -8.93
N GLN A 798 5.50 -44.43 -9.32
CA GLN A 798 4.72 -45.25 -8.38
C GLN A 798 5.62 -46.18 -7.56
N ALA A 799 6.72 -46.68 -8.15
CA ALA A 799 7.71 -47.46 -7.42
C ALA A 799 8.37 -46.68 -6.27
N GLN A 800 8.64 -45.38 -6.46
CA GLN A 800 9.16 -44.53 -5.42
C GLN A 800 8.15 -44.35 -4.28
N ILE A 801 6.87 -44.14 -4.58
CA ILE A 801 5.79 -44.05 -3.59
C ILE A 801 5.70 -45.35 -2.78
N ALA A 802 5.66 -46.49 -3.46
CA ALA A 802 5.59 -47.81 -2.80
C ALA A 802 6.83 -48.09 -1.91
N ALA A 803 8.01 -47.71 -2.36
CA ALA A 803 9.25 -47.89 -1.62
C ALA A 803 9.34 -46.97 -0.38
N SER A 804 8.60 -45.86 -0.31
CA SER A 804 8.59 -44.95 0.84
C SER A 804 7.91 -45.54 2.08
N GLY A 805 7.01 -46.49 1.90
CA GLY A 805 6.20 -47.08 2.97
C GLY A 805 5.19 -46.13 3.60
N LEU A 806 5.05 -44.87 3.07
CA LEU A 806 4.18 -43.88 3.62
C LEU A 806 2.71 -44.15 3.32
N THR A 807 1.85 -43.79 4.25
CA THR A 807 0.40 -43.71 4.06
C THR A 807 -0.04 -42.24 4.13
N SER A 808 -1.25 -41.93 3.69
CA SER A 808 -1.70 -40.54 3.70
C SER A 808 -3.17 -40.37 3.99
N ASN A 809 -3.48 -39.44 4.89
CA ASN A 809 -4.82 -38.87 5.11
C ASN A 809 -5.05 -37.60 4.30
N LEU A 810 -4.02 -37.09 3.59
CA LEU A 810 -4.11 -35.89 2.76
C LEU A 810 -4.56 -36.24 1.34
N PRO A 811 -5.45 -35.46 0.75
CA PRO A 811 -5.90 -35.67 -0.63
C PRO A 811 -4.71 -35.59 -1.61
N SER A 812 -4.53 -36.61 -2.43
CA SER A 812 -3.54 -36.63 -3.52
C SER A 812 -2.05 -36.48 -3.10
N ALA A 813 -1.71 -36.68 -1.85
CA ALA A 813 -0.32 -36.54 -1.37
C ALA A 813 0.62 -37.66 -1.87
N LEU A 814 0.07 -38.83 -2.21
CA LEU A 814 0.79 -39.99 -2.74
C LEU A 814 0.36 -40.27 -4.20
N LYS A 815 0.67 -39.31 -5.09
CA LYS A 815 0.41 -39.46 -6.52
C LYS A 815 1.69 -39.20 -7.32
N GLN A 816 1.94 -40.09 -8.29
CA GLN A 816 3.02 -39.90 -9.27
C GLN A 816 2.86 -38.60 -10.03
N GLY A 817 3.93 -37.81 -10.17
CA GLY A 817 3.91 -36.47 -10.72
C GLY A 817 3.37 -35.39 -9.78
N GLY A 818 2.98 -35.77 -8.55
CA GLY A 818 2.53 -34.79 -7.52
C GLY A 818 3.65 -34.40 -6.57
N LEU A 819 3.39 -33.36 -5.77
CA LEU A 819 4.33 -32.86 -4.76
C LEU A 819 4.62 -33.96 -3.72
N LYS A 820 5.89 -34.13 -3.40
CA LYS A 820 6.34 -35.08 -2.36
C LYS A 820 6.37 -34.37 -1.03
N ILE A 821 5.30 -34.52 -0.25
CA ILE A 821 5.20 -34.00 1.11
C ILE A 821 6.18 -34.73 2.02
N VAL A 822 6.85 -34.00 2.89
CA VAL A 822 7.79 -34.54 3.89
C VAL A 822 7.02 -34.92 5.14
N ASP A 823 7.21 -36.16 5.61
CA ASP A 823 6.79 -36.62 6.93
C ASP A 823 7.70 -35.96 7.99
N ILE A 824 7.19 -34.90 8.64
CA ILE A 824 7.97 -34.09 9.57
C ILE A 824 8.08 -34.75 10.95
N ASN A 825 7.03 -35.44 11.40
CA ASN A 825 6.98 -36.07 12.70
C ASN A 825 7.56 -37.50 12.69
N GLY A 826 7.75 -38.11 11.50
CA GLY A 826 8.37 -39.42 11.31
C GLY A 826 7.47 -40.60 11.68
N ASP A 827 6.15 -40.42 11.69
CA ASP A 827 5.20 -41.49 12.08
C ASP A 827 4.76 -42.40 10.91
N GLY A 828 5.19 -42.08 9.68
CA GLY A 828 4.86 -42.82 8.45
C GLY A 828 3.49 -42.48 7.86
N VAL A 829 2.80 -41.47 8.38
CA VAL A 829 1.47 -41.05 7.93
C VAL A 829 1.47 -39.58 7.56
N LEU A 830 1.29 -39.25 6.29
CA LEU A 830 1.15 -37.86 5.87
C LEU A 830 -0.21 -37.31 6.28
N ASP A 831 -0.22 -36.38 7.25
CA ASP A 831 -1.44 -35.76 7.75
C ASP A 831 -1.23 -34.29 8.20
N THR A 832 -2.17 -33.76 8.97
CA THR A 832 -2.11 -32.37 9.45
C THR A 832 -1.00 -32.10 10.47
N ASN A 833 -0.41 -33.16 11.05
CA ASN A 833 0.68 -33.05 12.03
C ASN A 833 2.04 -32.79 11.35
N ASP A 834 2.13 -32.98 10.02
CA ASP A 834 3.34 -32.69 9.23
C ASP A 834 3.47 -31.23 8.84
N ARG A 835 2.53 -30.38 9.24
CA ARG A 835 2.64 -28.95 9.00
C ARG A 835 3.75 -28.33 9.83
N THR A 836 4.54 -27.47 9.18
CA THR A 836 5.63 -26.73 9.81
C THR A 836 5.65 -25.29 9.32
N ILE A 837 6.53 -24.44 9.88
CA ILE A 837 6.78 -23.12 9.36
C ILE A 837 7.55 -23.23 8.05
N ILE A 838 7.04 -22.60 7.01
CA ILE A 838 7.58 -22.67 5.65
C ILE A 838 7.97 -21.28 5.09
N GLY A 839 7.88 -20.22 5.89
CA GLY A 839 8.30 -18.88 5.54
C GLY A 839 7.60 -17.80 6.35
N ASP A 840 7.97 -16.53 6.10
CA ASP A 840 7.32 -15.36 6.65
C ASP A 840 7.43 -14.14 5.71
N PRO A 841 6.55 -13.12 5.83
CA PRO A 841 6.49 -12.00 4.88
C PRO A 841 7.43 -10.84 5.21
N TYR A 842 8.28 -10.93 6.25
CA TYR A 842 9.04 -9.79 6.74
C TYR A 842 10.41 -9.69 6.06
N PRO A 843 10.77 -8.53 5.48
CA PRO A 843 12.09 -8.36 4.86
C PRO A 843 13.20 -8.25 5.90
N ASP A 844 14.38 -8.80 5.57
CA ASP A 844 15.60 -8.62 6.36
C ASP A 844 16.07 -7.17 6.35
N PHE A 845 16.10 -6.54 5.17
CA PHE A 845 16.39 -5.11 5.05
C PHE A 845 15.67 -4.45 3.90
N THR A 846 15.41 -3.15 4.10
CA THR A 846 14.99 -2.24 3.05
C THR A 846 16.07 -1.17 2.85
N TRP A 847 16.32 -0.76 1.61
CA TRP A 847 17.32 0.25 1.32
C TRP A 847 16.89 1.16 0.16
N GLY A 848 17.46 2.36 0.14
CA GLY A 848 17.27 3.31 -0.94
C GLY A 848 18.53 4.12 -1.18
N ILE A 849 18.82 4.46 -2.45
CA ILE A 849 19.96 5.28 -2.85
C ILE A 849 19.48 6.28 -3.91
N THR A 850 19.65 7.56 -3.64
CA THR A 850 19.36 8.63 -4.60
C THR A 850 20.63 9.39 -4.92
N ASN A 851 20.96 9.53 -6.20
CA ASN A 851 22.08 10.32 -6.69
C ASN A 851 21.57 11.53 -7.44
N ASN A 852 22.17 12.70 -7.17
CA ASN A 852 21.86 13.95 -7.87
C ASN A 852 23.15 14.50 -8.49
N PHE A 853 23.07 14.83 -9.76
CA PHE A 853 24.15 15.41 -10.55
C PHE A 853 23.69 16.74 -11.13
N SER A 854 24.59 17.71 -11.21
CA SER A 854 24.34 18.90 -12.00
C SER A 854 25.61 19.38 -12.70
N TYR A 855 25.47 19.75 -13.97
CA TYR A 855 26.54 20.28 -14.78
C TYR A 855 26.00 21.42 -15.65
N LYS A 856 26.50 22.64 -15.43
CA LYS A 856 25.97 23.84 -16.08
C LYS A 856 24.45 23.94 -15.90
N ASN A 857 23.70 23.83 -16.98
CA ASN A 857 22.25 23.97 -17.03
C ASN A 857 21.49 22.64 -16.93
N PHE A 858 22.21 21.51 -16.99
CA PHE A 858 21.63 20.18 -16.88
C PHE A 858 21.66 19.70 -15.44
N ASP A 859 20.63 19.01 -15.04
CA ASP A 859 20.59 18.22 -13.83
C ASP A 859 20.01 16.83 -14.11
N LEU A 860 20.57 15.84 -13.46
CA LEU A 860 20.17 14.44 -13.52
C LEU A 860 20.01 13.92 -12.11
N SER A 861 18.90 13.26 -11.80
CA SER A 861 18.76 12.48 -10.59
C SER A 861 18.25 11.08 -10.91
N PHE A 862 18.70 10.09 -10.13
CA PHE A 862 18.10 8.77 -10.16
C PHE A 862 18.02 8.16 -8.76
N SER A 863 17.01 7.32 -8.56
CA SER A 863 16.72 6.66 -7.28
C SER A 863 16.60 5.16 -7.48
N LEU A 864 17.40 4.42 -6.72
CA LEU A 864 17.36 2.96 -6.60
C LEU A 864 16.71 2.60 -5.27
N GLN A 865 15.92 1.55 -5.25
CA GLN A 865 15.32 0.97 -4.06
C GLN A 865 15.40 -0.54 -4.11
N GLY A 866 15.60 -1.17 -2.97
CA GLY A 866 15.54 -2.61 -2.83
C GLY A 866 14.88 -3.04 -1.52
N VAL A 867 14.30 -4.22 -1.57
CA VAL A 867 13.80 -5.00 -0.44
C VAL A 867 14.49 -6.35 -0.52
N GLN A 868 15.09 -6.79 0.57
CA GLN A 868 15.82 -8.04 0.65
C GLN A 868 15.23 -8.92 1.74
N GLY A 869 15.02 -10.21 1.45
CA GLY A 869 14.38 -11.15 2.36
C GLY A 869 12.86 -10.99 2.41
N GLY A 870 12.23 -11.86 3.17
CA GLY A 870 10.77 -12.02 3.23
C GLY A 870 10.23 -12.81 2.06
N GLU A 871 9.24 -13.62 2.33
CA GLU A 871 8.59 -14.44 1.34
C GLU A 871 7.14 -13.99 1.11
N LEU A 872 6.56 -14.50 0.05
CA LEU A 872 5.14 -14.36 -0.24
C LEU A 872 4.53 -15.71 -0.65
N ILE A 873 3.26 -15.87 -0.37
CA ILE A 873 2.46 -16.98 -0.93
C ILE A 873 1.95 -16.51 -2.28
N ASN A 874 2.47 -17.10 -3.35
CA ASN A 874 2.01 -16.86 -4.70
C ASN A 874 0.75 -17.69 -4.99
N GLY A 875 -0.41 -17.06 -4.92
CA GLY A 875 -1.70 -17.73 -5.13
C GLY A 875 -2.04 -17.97 -6.59
N ASP A 876 -1.35 -17.35 -7.55
CA ASP A 876 -1.61 -17.56 -8.97
C ASP A 876 -1.23 -18.96 -9.42
N PRO A 877 -0.03 -19.50 -9.12
CA PRO A 877 0.29 -20.90 -9.34
C PRO A 877 -0.67 -21.84 -8.61
N ASN A 878 -0.90 -21.59 -7.34
CA ASN A 878 -1.75 -22.44 -6.50
C ASN A 878 -3.19 -22.57 -7.02
N TYR A 879 -3.66 -21.58 -7.78
CA TYR A 879 -5.04 -21.55 -8.28
C TYR A 879 -5.17 -21.71 -9.80
N GLY A 880 -4.20 -21.26 -10.55
CA GLY A 880 -4.28 -21.08 -12.00
C GLY A 880 -3.41 -21.98 -12.84
N GLU A 881 -2.43 -22.65 -12.24
CA GLU A 881 -1.37 -23.37 -12.94
C GLU A 881 -1.82 -24.34 -14.01
N THR A 882 -2.83 -25.09 -13.68
CA THR A 882 -3.39 -26.10 -14.55
C THR A 882 -4.36 -25.58 -15.59
N LYS A 883 -4.83 -24.37 -15.38
CA LYS A 883 -5.79 -23.71 -16.26
C LYS A 883 -5.15 -22.63 -17.10
N SER A 884 -3.96 -22.18 -16.69
CA SER A 884 -3.23 -21.17 -17.43
C SER A 884 -2.41 -21.82 -18.54
N ALA A 885 -2.61 -21.35 -19.74
CA ALA A 885 -1.75 -21.63 -20.85
C ALA A 885 -0.44 -20.83 -20.78
N ASN A 886 0.14 -20.64 -19.59
CA ASN A 886 1.37 -19.89 -19.39
C ASN A 886 2.59 -20.73 -19.81
N ARG A 887 3.31 -20.30 -20.83
CA ARG A 887 4.49 -20.98 -21.37
C ARG A 887 5.65 -21.09 -20.38
N ASN A 888 5.91 -20.01 -19.66
CA ASN A 888 7.08 -19.94 -18.78
C ASN A 888 6.92 -20.85 -17.56
N TYR A 889 5.69 -21.06 -17.16
CA TYR A 889 5.37 -21.80 -15.97
C TYR A 889 5.38 -23.30 -16.19
N ASN A 890 4.84 -23.76 -17.33
CA ASN A 890 4.63 -25.18 -17.62
C ASN A 890 5.81 -25.86 -18.33
N SER A 891 6.89 -25.14 -18.64
CA SER A 891 7.93 -25.63 -19.56
C SER A 891 8.76 -26.79 -19.02
N ASN A 892 8.88 -26.96 -17.69
CA ASN A 892 9.76 -27.94 -17.08
C ASN A 892 9.06 -28.88 -16.10
N ARG A 893 7.74 -29.05 -16.25
CA ARG A 893 6.95 -29.91 -15.38
C ARG A 893 7.25 -31.39 -15.59
N TRP A 894 6.92 -32.19 -14.60
CA TRP A 894 6.93 -33.64 -14.72
C TRP A 894 5.97 -34.10 -15.83
N ILE A 895 6.40 -35.02 -16.67
CA ILE A 895 5.61 -35.60 -17.76
C ILE A 895 5.44 -37.11 -17.54
N SER A 896 6.54 -37.77 -17.19
CA SER A 896 6.57 -39.22 -16.92
C SER A 896 7.77 -39.56 -16.04
N PRO A 897 7.85 -40.79 -15.49
CA PRO A 897 9.01 -41.24 -14.74
C PRO A 897 10.35 -41.10 -15.47
N GLN A 898 10.37 -41.27 -16.80
CA GLN A 898 11.57 -41.04 -17.63
C GLN A 898 11.80 -39.58 -18.00
N ASN A 899 10.77 -38.74 -17.87
CA ASN A 899 10.84 -37.32 -18.15
C ASN A 899 10.30 -36.54 -16.93
N PRO A 900 11.06 -36.50 -15.82
CA PRO A 900 10.61 -35.90 -14.56
C PRO A 900 10.65 -34.36 -14.55
N GLY A 901 11.02 -33.72 -15.67
CA GLY A 901 11.17 -32.29 -15.79
C GLY A 901 12.32 -31.77 -14.90
N ASP A 902 12.06 -30.70 -14.16
CA ASP A 902 13.02 -30.12 -13.19
C ASP A 902 13.03 -30.84 -11.82
N GLY A 903 12.19 -31.89 -11.65
CA GLY A 903 12.03 -32.63 -10.40
C GLY A 903 11.29 -31.86 -9.31
N ARG A 904 10.78 -30.67 -9.58
CA ARG A 904 10.08 -29.78 -8.64
C ARG A 904 8.69 -29.39 -9.09
N THR A 905 8.50 -29.16 -10.39
CA THR A 905 7.22 -28.75 -10.96
C THR A 905 6.31 -29.96 -11.17
N PRO A 906 5.18 -30.03 -10.46
CA PRO A 906 4.27 -31.17 -10.57
C PRO A 906 3.52 -31.17 -11.90
N TYR A 907 3.00 -32.33 -12.26
CA TYR A 907 2.07 -32.51 -13.38
C TYR A 907 0.65 -32.19 -12.91
N GLU A 908 0.11 -31.02 -13.25
CA GLU A 908 -1.26 -30.63 -12.89
C GLU A 908 -1.56 -30.39 -11.38
N GLU A 909 -2.81 -30.01 -11.11
CA GLU A 909 -3.42 -29.73 -9.79
C GLU A 909 -3.43 -30.94 -8.85
N LEU A 910 -2.29 -31.47 -8.49
CA LEU A 910 -2.26 -32.66 -7.63
C LEU A 910 -2.47 -32.27 -6.17
N GLY A 911 -3.63 -31.70 -5.86
CA GLY A 911 -4.13 -31.52 -4.51
C GLY A 911 -3.68 -30.25 -3.78
N PHE A 912 -2.74 -29.47 -4.33
CA PHE A 912 -2.22 -28.31 -3.63
C PHE A 912 -3.12 -27.07 -3.66
N ASN A 913 -4.21 -27.06 -4.44
CA ASN A 913 -5.27 -26.03 -4.35
C ASN A 913 -5.90 -25.91 -2.96
N TRP A 914 -5.74 -26.91 -2.12
CA TRP A 914 -6.33 -27.00 -0.78
C TRP A 914 -5.30 -27.23 0.31
N MET A 915 -4.02 -27.25 -0.05
CA MET A 915 -2.90 -27.45 0.85
C MET A 915 -1.86 -26.36 0.62
N LEU A 916 -1.52 -25.62 1.65
CA LEU A 916 -0.39 -24.69 1.60
C LEU A 916 0.91 -25.48 1.69
N THR A 917 1.75 -25.37 0.66
CA THR A 917 3.09 -25.98 0.61
C THR A 917 4.15 -24.92 0.34
N ASP A 918 5.40 -25.23 0.63
CA ASP A 918 6.54 -24.37 0.32
C ASP A 918 6.79 -24.19 -1.20
N TYR A 919 6.14 -25.00 -2.03
CA TYR A 919 6.19 -24.86 -3.50
C TYR A 919 5.62 -23.52 -4.00
N VAL A 920 4.66 -22.94 -3.29
CA VAL A 920 4.04 -21.65 -3.62
C VAL A 920 4.52 -20.50 -2.73
N VAL A 921 5.46 -20.78 -1.84
CA VAL A 921 6.16 -19.75 -1.06
C VAL A 921 7.40 -19.32 -1.82
N GLU A 922 7.47 -18.03 -2.16
CA GLU A 922 8.48 -17.47 -3.05
C GLU A 922 9.19 -16.29 -2.39
N ASP A 923 10.49 -16.14 -2.69
CA ASP A 923 11.28 -15.00 -2.25
C ASP A 923 10.74 -13.70 -2.87
N ALA A 924 10.32 -12.75 -2.03
CA ALA A 924 9.78 -11.46 -2.42
C ALA A 924 10.83 -10.37 -2.58
N SER A 925 12.12 -10.71 -2.57
CA SER A 925 13.22 -9.75 -2.74
C SER A 925 13.20 -9.14 -4.14
N TYR A 926 13.52 -7.86 -4.20
CA TYR A 926 13.66 -7.15 -5.47
C TYR A 926 14.55 -5.91 -5.33
N PHE A 927 15.02 -5.39 -6.46
CA PHE A 927 15.51 -4.03 -6.57
C PHE A 927 15.03 -3.36 -7.85
N ALA A 928 14.86 -2.04 -7.79
CA ALA A 928 14.24 -1.25 -8.85
C ALA A 928 14.95 0.09 -9.05
N LEU A 929 15.05 0.52 -10.31
CA LEU A 929 15.31 1.91 -10.67
C LEU A 929 13.98 2.65 -10.65
N ARG A 930 13.67 3.22 -9.48
CA ARG A 930 12.35 3.82 -9.20
C ARG A 930 12.11 5.08 -9.99
N GLU A 931 13.15 5.88 -10.12
CA GLU A 931 13.02 7.20 -10.71
C GLU A 931 14.31 7.59 -11.43
N VAL A 932 14.17 8.17 -12.61
CA VAL A 932 15.23 8.88 -13.33
C VAL A 932 14.65 10.20 -13.77
N ASN A 933 15.31 11.31 -13.48
CA ASN A 933 14.84 12.65 -13.82
C ASN A 933 15.97 13.44 -14.47
N LEU A 934 15.79 13.88 -15.71
CA LEU A 934 16.74 14.69 -16.47
C LEU A 934 16.09 16.04 -16.78
N GLY A 935 16.70 17.12 -16.34
CA GLY A 935 16.21 18.46 -16.55
C GLY A 935 17.23 19.39 -17.21
N TYR A 936 16.69 20.37 -17.94
CA TYR A 936 17.45 21.47 -18.53
C TYR A 936 16.87 22.81 -18.10
N ASN A 937 17.66 23.61 -17.40
CA ASN A 937 17.31 24.95 -16.96
C ASN A 937 17.80 25.98 -17.98
N PHE A 938 16.90 26.71 -18.61
CA PHE A 938 17.32 27.71 -19.59
C PHE A 938 18.09 28.87 -18.95
N PRO A 939 19.15 29.37 -19.60
CA PRO A 939 19.92 30.51 -19.07
C PRO A 939 19.07 31.73 -18.80
N ALA A 940 19.24 32.36 -17.63
CA ALA A 940 18.41 33.49 -17.18
C ALA A 940 18.41 34.67 -18.14
N ASN A 941 19.50 34.90 -18.87
CA ASN A 941 19.60 35.95 -19.88
C ASN A 941 18.72 35.69 -21.09
N LEU A 942 18.43 34.47 -21.45
CA LEU A 942 17.51 34.11 -22.54
C LEU A 942 16.05 34.23 -22.10
N VAL A 943 15.71 33.66 -20.97
CA VAL A 943 14.31 33.64 -20.47
C VAL A 943 13.79 35.01 -20.11
N LYS A 944 14.64 35.92 -19.61
CA LYS A 944 14.29 37.29 -19.31
C LYS A 944 13.87 38.09 -20.57
N LYS A 945 14.41 37.74 -21.74
CA LYS A 945 14.02 38.39 -23.01
C LYS A 945 12.56 38.15 -23.39
N ILE A 946 11.98 37.02 -22.93
CA ILE A 946 10.58 36.67 -23.16
C ILE A 946 9.69 36.93 -21.93
N GLY A 947 10.20 37.72 -20.95
CA GLY A 947 9.43 38.12 -19.76
C GLY A 947 9.33 37.06 -18.65
N LEU A 948 10.10 35.96 -18.71
CA LEU A 948 10.07 34.89 -17.75
C LEU A 948 11.19 35.05 -16.69
N SER A 949 10.94 34.63 -15.47
CA SER A 949 11.94 34.51 -14.40
C SER A 949 12.78 33.25 -14.53
N SER A 950 12.16 32.12 -14.89
CA SER A 950 12.84 30.86 -15.20
C SER A 950 11.99 29.99 -16.12
N LEU A 951 12.67 29.14 -16.90
CA LEU A 951 12.09 28.11 -17.74
C LEU A 951 12.91 26.84 -17.57
N ARG A 952 12.23 25.73 -17.28
CA ARG A 952 12.82 24.39 -17.16
C ARG A 952 12.04 23.40 -18.03
N LEU A 953 12.73 22.59 -18.78
CA LEU A 953 12.17 21.38 -19.40
C LEU A 953 12.75 20.17 -18.71
N TYR A 954 11.94 19.12 -18.54
CA TYR A 954 12.42 17.88 -17.96
C TYR A 954 11.73 16.65 -18.54
N THR A 955 12.41 15.54 -18.44
CA THR A 955 11.83 14.20 -18.64
C THR A 955 12.05 13.36 -17.40
N SER A 956 11.04 12.58 -17.03
CA SER A 956 11.08 11.67 -15.91
C SER A 956 10.68 10.27 -16.35
N GLY A 957 11.37 9.27 -15.84
CA GLY A 957 11.05 7.87 -16.04
C GLY A 957 10.87 7.18 -14.70
N GLN A 958 9.87 6.28 -14.57
CA GLN A 958 9.62 5.54 -13.35
C GLN A 958 9.56 4.05 -13.61
N ASN A 959 10.09 3.27 -12.66
CA ASN A 959 10.18 1.81 -12.74
C ASN A 959 10.79 1.35 -14.08
N LEU A 960 11.82 2.07 -14.56
CA LEU A 960 12.47 1.77 -15.86
C LEU A 960 13.19 0.44 -15.85
N PHE A 961 13.63 0.00 -14.68
CA PHE A 961 14.22 -1.30 -14.45
C PHE A 961 13.69 -1.86 -13.13
N PHE A 962 13.34 -3.14 -13.15
CA PHE A 962 12.87 -3.89 -12.00
C PHE A 962 13.42 -5.31 -12.09
N HIS A 963 14.00 -5.81 -10.99
CA HIS A 963 14.54 -7.15 -10.92
C HIS A 963 14.04 -7.84 -9.65
N SER A 964 13.27 -8.90 -9.82
CA SER A 964 12.77 -9.76 -8.75
C SER A 964 13.77 -10.86 -8.43
N ALA A 965 13.63 -11.49 -7.27
CA ALA A 965 14.42 -12.65 -6.88
C ALA A 965 14.34 -13.79 -7.91
N ASN A 966 15.43 -14.54 -8.02
CA ASN A 966 15.47 -15.73 -8.85
C ASN A 966 14.45 -16.76 -8.35
N GLY A 967 13.58 -17.23 -9.25
CA GLY A 967 12.52 -18.20 -8.90
C GLY A 967 11.18 -17.57 -8.54
N TYR A 968 11.08 -16.25 -8.41
CA TYR A 968 9.79 -15.58 -8.33
C TYR A 968 9.05 -15.69 -9.68
N ARG A 969 7.85 -16.27 -9.66
CA ARG A 969 7.04 -16.59 -10.84
C ARG A 969 5.94 -15.57 -11.12
N GLY A 970 5.77 -14.58 -10.24
CA GLY A 970 4.80 -13.49 -10.42
C GLY A 970 5.34 -12.35 -11.29
N ILE A 971 4.50 -11.35 -11.54
CA ILE A 971 4.82 -10.14 -12.32
C ILE A 971 5.00 -8.87 -11.47
N ASN A 972 4.76 -8.96 -10.16
CA ASN A 972 4.87 -7.83 -9.24
C ASN A 972 5.11 -8.32 -7.79
N PRO A 973 6.35 -8.40 -7.31
CA PRO A 973 6.63 -8.89 -5.96
C PRO A 973 6.18 -7.93 -4.83
N GLU A 974 5.77 -6.71 -5.15
CA GLU A 974 5.19 -5.76 -4.19
C GLU A 974 3.69 -5.95 -3.99
N GLY A 975 2.98 -6.53 -4.97
CA GLY A 975 1.53 -6.72 -4.92
C GLY A 975 1.11 -7.61 -3.77
N ARG A 976 0.03 -7.25 -3.08
CA ARG A 976 -0.58 -8.05 -2.00
C ARG A 976 -2.10 -7.99 -2.09
N SER A 977 -2.75 -9.09 -1.73
CA SER A 977 -4.20 -9.11 -1.50
C SER A 977 -4.50 -8.47 -0.14
N THR A 978 -5.51 -7.62 -0.08
CA THR A 978 -5.92 -6.88 1.13
C THR A 978 -7.41 -6.94 1.40
N SER A 979 -8.18 -7.62 0.55
CA SER A 979 -9.62 -7.82 0.72
C SER A 979 -9.94 -9.07 1.52
N GLY A 980 -11.14 -9.11 2.12
CA GLY A 980 -11.58 -10.26 2.91
C GLY A 980 -10.65 -10.53 4.10
N PRO A 981 -10.27 -11.79 4.36
CA PRO A 981 -9.41 -12.15 5.49
C PRO A 981 -8.01 -11.52 5.39
N TYR A 982 -7.53 -11.17 4.18
CA TYR A 982 -6.21 -10.57 3.97
C TYR A 982 -6.12 -9.10 4.44
N GLY A 983 -7.21 -8.52 4.92
CA GLY A 983 -7.21 -7.22 5.61
C GLY A 983 -6.72 -7.29 7.06
N SER A 984 -6.58 -8.50 7.62
CA SER A 984 -6.08 -8.71 8.99
C SER A 984 -4.56 -8.60 9.07
N ALA A 985 -4.03 -7.98 10.12
CA ALA A 985 -2.58 -7.96 10.39
C ALA A 985 -1.99 -9.36 10.69
N LEU A 986 -2.84 -10.34 11.03
CA LEU A 986 -2.47 -11.74 11.28
C LEU A 986 -2.43 -12.59 10.00
N ILE A 987 -2.78 -12.00 8.85
CA ILE A 987 -2.80 -12.65 7.53
C ILE A 987 -2.11 -11.72 6.54
N ALA A 988 -0.83 -11.91 6.32
CA ALA A 988 -0.03 -11.07 5.41
C ALA A 988 0.79 -11.92 4.44
N GLY A 989 1.23 -11.32 3.35
CA GLY A 989 2.12 -11.98 2.39
C GLY A 989 1.42 -12.78 1.29
N TYR A 990 0.09 -12.79 1.19
CA TYR A 990 -0.62 -13.46 0.10
C TYR A 990 -0.73 -12.56 -1.14
N GLN A 991 -0.50 -13.15 -2.30
CA GLN A 991 -0.62 -12.47 -3.59
C GLN A 991 -1.41 -13.31 -4.57
N ARG A 992 -2.37 -12.70 -5.25
CA ARG A 992 -3.12 -13.32 -6.35
C ARG A 992 -3.66 -12.24 -7.29
N GLY A 993 -3.46 -12.39 -8.59
CA GLY A 993 -3.94 -11.45 -9.59
C GLY A 993 -3.34 -10.06 -9.46
N ALA A 994 -2.09 -9.97 -9.03
CA ALA A 994 -1.43 -8.69 -8.81
C ALA A 994 -1.39 -7.86 -10.09
N PHE A 995 -1.65 -6.55 -9.96
CA PHE A 995 -1.49 -5.61 -11.05
C PHE A 995 -0.01 -5.54 -11.48
N PRO A 996 0.30 -5.55 -12.79
CA PRO A 996 1.65 -5.33 -13.27
C PRO A 996 2.20 -3.99 -12.79
N ILE A 997 3.52 -3.93 -12.58
CA ILE A 997 4.19 -2.68 -12.26
C ILE A 997 4.12 -1.76 -13.49
N PRO A 998 3.68 -0.49 -13.36
CA PRO A 998 3.68 0.43 -14.49
C PRO A 998 5.08 1.00 -14.73
N LYS A 999 5.59 0.86 -15.95
CA LYS A 999 6.70 1.64 -16.49
C LYS A 999 6.14 2.96 -17.01
N THR A 1000 6.66 4.08 -16.52
CA THR A 1000 6.10 5.41 -16.85
C THR A 1000 7.16 6.33 -17.45
N TYR A 1001 6.78 7.10 -18.46
CA TYR A 1001 7.58 8.17 -19.06
C TYR A 1001 6.78 9.46 -19.04
N VAL A 1002 7.40 10.55 -18.55
CA VAL A 1002 6.78 11.86 -18.43
C VAL A 1002 7.68 12.92 -19.03
N PHE A 1003 7.07 13.92 -19.66
CA PHE A 1003 7.68 15.13 -20.16
C PHE A 1003 7.01 16.32 -19.52
N GLY A 1004 7.80 17.27 -19.02
CA GLY A 1004 7.27 18.41 -18.31
C GLY A 1004 7.97 19.73 -18.60
N ILE A 1005 7.22 20.80 -18.35
CA ILE A 1005 7.66 22.18 -18.44
C ILE A 1005 7.32 22.91 -17.14
N ASP A 1006 8.27 23.66 -16.59
CA ASP A 1006 8.10 24.53 -15.44
C ASP A 1006 8.46 25.95 -15.83
N ILE A 1007 7.50 26.86 -15.71
CA ILE A 1007 7.60 28.26 -16.09
C ILE A 1007 7.36 29.14 -14.86
N ASN A 1008 8.26 30.06 -14.59
CA ASN A 1008 8.07 31.06 -13.53
C ASN A 1008 8.16 32.48 -14.14
N PHE A 1009 7.19 33.31 -13.74
CA PHE A 1009 7.04 34.69 -14.20
C PHE A 1009 7.52 35.69 -13.17
#